data_7f1a4768ad9e6bba8d0e6fb3f60d297d
#
_entry.id   7f1a4768ad9e6bba8d0e6fb3f60d297d
#
_cell.length_a   1.000
_cell.length_b   1.000
_cell.length_c   1.000
_cell.angle_alpha   90.00
_cell.angle_beta   90.00
_cell.angle_gamma   90.00
#
_symmetry.space_group_name_H-M   'P 1'
#
loop_
_entity.id
_entity.type
_entity.pdbx_description
1 polymer ?
#
loop_
_entity_poly.entity_id
_entity_poly.type
_entity_poly.pdbx_seq_one_letter_code
_entity_poly.pdbx_strand_id
1 'polypeptide(L)'
;MNSPSNNGAAFIGAASTGSNGASIGAGATSAGVPFTIDTEVFLQNCNDFTARFPEQAAKLGLDRPETALQCLQAVPPAYRLVQAKAKGMEHTPTLAVNGSFVHSKYNPQEEARRILDSEFFQTAEVQSRCIFTGLGLGYLASQYIERFPAAEAVIIEADMNIFLCCLAARRLDSLFRHRHLSLLIGTQPEEAASFLASTGWNSKILFKAPVSTEAYKPWYGTFFMLLERNKMKNSINAKTLERFGTLWLKNTVKNLDMLCTAAKIGCFKNAFPDTTAVVLAGGPSLTAHLEEIKKSGKDFLIIAVDTALRACLRAGITPDFILSFDPQYWNYLHTAGLDTSKSILISEAAVFPAVLRQRYRAVFLSESSVPFARYLESKGEKQNGDDDCVLAAGGSVATTAWDFARYIGAKPVIMAGLDLAYPGKQTHFAGSTFEEAVHTRSTRVASAEQANFNSLYSAFPSLHQDYAGGTVLTDRRMLLYAWWFESTLAKYPEVKTFNLMPHGVFIPGMPACTAEDFAGITGGLPRAAIDERLETLIKNVYSQAFLTDCGARKRQLAASVKAMTESAAGLAAQAEKAEALCRRLAEYNEAGKRESGNSGNGSGTREQAALIAQLNKIDENIKNGFAKDLVAVLFFNDETGKDSDLQPIAAAENIYKRIRLMALQAHDIFKSRQVDIF
;
A
#
# COMPACT_ATOMS: atom_id res chain seq x y z
N MET A 1 -36.04 -21.21 14.60
CA MET A 1 -37.37 -21.52 14.04
C MET A 1 -37.57 -20.68 12.80
N ASN A 2 -37.88 -21.34 11.70
CA ASN A 2 -38.34 -20.85 10.40
C ASN A 2 -37.34 -20.23 9.42
N SER A 3 -36.74 -21.08 8.63
CA SER A 3 -36.34 -20.81 7.24
C SER A 3 -37.55 -20.79 6.33
N PRO A 4 -37.54 -20.07 5.21
CA PRO A 4 -38.38 -20.41 4.07
C PRO A 4 -37.57 -21.03 2.93
N SER A 5 -38.17 -22.08 2.46
CA SER A 5 -37.80 -23.01 1.43
C SER A 5 -37.84 -22.45 0.00
N ASN A 6 -36.91 -22.96 -0.76
CA ASN A 6 -36.82 -23.00 -2.23
C ASN A 6 -38.05 -23.65 -2.87
N ASN A 7 -38.60 -23.04 -3.92
CA ASN A 7 -39.40 -23.77 -4.91
C ASN A 7 -39.08 -23.29 -6.31
N GLY A 8 -38.40 -24.16 -7.05
CA GLY A 8 -38.22 -24.06 -8.49
C GLY A 8 -39.48 -24.52 -9.24
N ALA A 9 -39.73 -23.91 -10.37
CA ALA A 9 -40.58 -24.45 -11.40
C ALA A 9 -39.95 -24.15 -12.77
N ALA A 10 -39.59 -25.26 -13.43
CA ALA A 10 -39.14 -25.27 -14.80
C ALA A 10 -40.32 -25.06 -15.75
N PHE A 11 -40.14 -24.28 -16.80
CA PHE A 11 -40.95 -24.35 -18.02
C PHE A 11 -40.04 -24.44 -19.23
N ILE A 12 -40.15 -25.58 -19.90
CA ILE A 12 -39.56 -25.85 -21.20
C ILE A 12 -40.58 -25.36 -22.24
N GLY A 13 -40.18 -24.47 -23.12
CA GLY A 13 -40.94 -24.01 -24.26
C GLY A 13 -40.06 -23.88 -25.50
N ALA A 14 -40.40 -24.56 -26.55
CA ALA A 14 -39.66 -24.80 -27.78
C ALA A 14 -39.28 -23.50 -28.53
N ALA A 15 -38.08 -23.49 -29.08
CA ALA A 15 -37.55 -22.45 -29.93
C ALA A 15 -38.17 -22.50 -31.33
N SER A 16 -38.81 -21.42 -31.77
CA SER A 16 -39.07 -21.12 -33.17
C SER A 16 -38.04 -20.10 -33.66
N THR A 17 -37.33 -20.46 -34.71
CA THR A 17 -36.41 -19.58 -35.43
C THR A 17 -37.20 -18.49 -36.15
N GLY A 18 -37.19 -17.29 -35.55
CA GLY A 18 -37.68 -16.06 -36.14
C GLY A 18 -36.75 -14.94 -35.72
N SER A 19 -36.30 -14.15 -36.68
CA SER A 19 -35.48 -12.95 -36.47
C SER A 19 -36.25 -11.94 -35.63
N ASN A 20 -36.14 -12.03 -34.30
CA ASN A 20 -36.75 -11.10 -33.39
C ASN A 20 -35.64 -10.29 -32.70
N GLY A 21 -35.55 -9.02 -33.09
CA GLY A 21 -34.79 -8.03 -32.32
C GLY A 21 -35.34 -7.93 -30.90
N ALA A 22 -34.57 -8.36 -29.93
CA ALA A 22 -34.93 -8.27 -28.53
C ALA A 22 -34.88 -6.78 -28.10
N SER A 23 -36.05 -6.20 -27.77
CA SER A 23 -36.11 -4.86 -27.17
C SER A 23 -35.95 -4.99 -25.66
N ILE A 24 -34.93 -4.34 -25.11
CA ILE A 24 -34.81 -4.17 -23.66
C ILE A 24 -35.82 -3.09 -23.24
N GLY A 25 -36.94 -3.49 -22.62
CA GLY A 25 -37.88 -2.67 -21.90
C GLY A 25 -38.91 -1.83 -22.70
N ALA A 26 -40.10 -2.36 -22.90
CA ALA A 26 -41.27 -1.57 -23.35
C ALA A 26 -42.09 -1.09 -22.14
N GLY A 27 -41.94 0.17 -21.79
CA GLY A 27 -42.74 0.89 -20.80
C GLY A 27 -42.82 2.36 -21.20
N ALA A 28 -44.00 2.81 -21.64
CA ALA A 28 -44.22 4.15 -22.20
C ALA A 28 -44.21 5.24 -21.11
N THR A 29 -43.27 6.17 -21.20
CA THR A 29 -43.46 7.63 -20.95
C THR A 29 -42.19 8.37 -21.38
N SER A 30 -42.28 9.30 -22.34
CA SER A 30 -41.32 10.35 -22.80
C SER A 30 -39.85 9.94 -23.14
N ALA A 31 -39.46 8.71 -23.07
CA ALA A 31 -38.14 8.18 -23.40
C ALA A 31 -38.11 7.76 -24.86
N GLY A 32 -37.22 8.32 -25.66
CA GLY A 32 -36.97 8.17 -27.10
C GLY A 32 -37.31 6.84 -27.78
N VAL A 33 -37.12 6.78 -29.08
CA VAL A 33 -37.36 5.55 -29.88
C VAL A 33 -36.40 4.45 -29.36
N PRO A 34 -36.91 3.24 -29.02
CA PRO A 34 -36.07 2.13 -28.61
C PRO A 34 -35.03 1.80 -29.68
N PHE A 35 -33.81 1.51 -29.23
CA PHE A 35 -32.75 1.01 -30.10
C PHE A 35 -32.89 -0.50 -30.28
N THR A 36 -32.85 -0.98 -31.52
CA THR A 36 -32.91 -2.42 -31.82
C THR A 36 -31.54 -3.02 -31.63
N ILE A 37 -31.44 -3.99 -30.72
CA ILE A 37 -30.20 -4.73 -30.45
C ILE A 37 -29.96 -5.72 -31.58
N ASP A 38 -28.76 -5.67 -32.14
CA ASP A 38 -28.24 -6.70 -33.04
C ASP A 38 -27.50 -7.76 -32.21
N THR A 39 -28.09 -8.95 -32.14
CA THR A 39 -27.53 -10.08 -31.38
C THR A 39 -26.18 -10.55 -31.96
N GLU A 40 -25.98 -10.43 -33.27
CA GLU A 40 -24.72 -10.79 -33.91
C GLU A 40 -23.58 -9.83 -33.47
N VAL A 41 -23.85 -8.54 -33.42
CA VAL A 41 -22.92 -7.51 -32.88
C VAL A 41 -22.55 -7.80 -31.43
N PHE A 42 -23.56 -8.15 -30.61
CA PHE A 42 -23.32 -8.50 -29.21
C PHE A 42 -22.39 -9.72 -29.06
N LEU A 43 -22.70 -10.81 -29.76
CA LEU A 43 -21.91 -12.06 -29.69
C LEU A 43 -20.50 -11.85 -30.24
N GLN A 44 -20.35 -11.07 -31.30
CA GLN A 44 -19.04 -10.75 -31.83
C GLN A 44 -18.20 -9.94 -30.85
N ASN A 45 -18.77 -8.95 -30.16
CA ASN A 45 -18.09 -8.20 -29.11
C ASN A 45 -17.71 -9.11 -27.91
N CYS A 46 -18.57 -10.06 -27.54
CA CYS A 46 -18.23 -11.07 -26.52
C CYS A 46 -17.05 -11.95 -26.95
N ASN A 47 -17.01 -12.38 -28.21
CA ASN A 47 -15.89 -13.15 -28.75
C ASN A 47 -14.58 -12.32 -28.75
N ASP A 48 -14.61 -11.07 -29.21
CA ASP A 48 -13.46 -10.17 -29.22
C ASP A 48 -12.96 -9.89 -27.78
N PHE A 49 -13.89 -9.71 -26.83
CA PHE A 49 -13.57 -9.56 -25.42
C PHE A 49 -12.96 -10.82 -24.82
N THR A 50 -13.54 -12.00 -25.08
CA THR A 50 -13.03 -13.29 -24.60
C THR A 50 -11.65 -13.60 -25.16
N ALA A 51 -11.40 -13.32 -26.43
CA ALA A 51 -10.09 -13.50 -27.06
C ALA A 51 -9.00 -12.65 -26.34
N ARG A 52 -9.36 -11.48 -25.86
CA ARG A 52 -8.42 -10.56 -25.21
C ARG A 52 -8.32 -10.73 -23.69
N PHE A 53 -9.42 -11.04 -23.02
CA PHE A 53 -9.56 -11.13 -21.57
C PHE A 53 -10.24 -12.43 -21.13
N PRO A 54 -9.66 -13.62 -21.42
CA PRO A 54 -10.33 -14.90 -21.24
C PRO A 54 -10.76 -15.20 -19.81
N GLU A 55 -9.90 -14.89 -18.82
CA GLU A 55 -10.21 -15.12 -17.40
C GLU A 55 -11.36 -14.23 -16.93
N GLN A 56 -11.38 -12.97 -17.36
CA GLN A 56 -12.44 -12.05 -17.00
C GLN A 56 -13.75 -12.40 -17.71
N ALA A 57 -13.69 -12.82 -18.97
CA ALA A 57 -14.86 -13.27 -19.73
C ALA A 57 -15.50 -14.50 -19.07
N ALA A 58 -14.72 -15.47 -18.65
CA ALA A 58 -15.20 -16.65 -17.92
C ALA A 58 -15.84 -16.28 -16.58
N LYS A 59 -15.20 -15.40 -15.80
CA LYS A 59 -15.74 -14.88 -14.52
C LYS A 59 -17.08 -14.16 -14.70
N LEU A 60 -17.27 -13.47 -15.83
CA LEU A 60 -18.47 -12.70 -16.14
C LEU A 60 -19.53 -13.52 -16.92
N GLY A 61 -19.26 -14.78 -17.28
CA GLY A 61 -20.17 -15.63 -18.04
C GLY A 61 -20.33 -15.22 -19.52
N LEU A 62 -19.32 -14.54 -20.08
CA LEU A 62 -19.32 -14.01 -21.46
C LEU A 62 -18.50 -14.86 -22.43
N ASP A 63 -17.87 -15.93 -21.94
CA ASP A 63 -17.01 -16.85 -22.70
C ASP A 63 -17.76 -17.84 -23.59
N ARG A 64 -19.10 -17.96 -23.38
CA ARG A 64 -19.98 -18.86 -24.16
C ARG A 64 -21.20 -18.11 -24.65
N PRO A 65 -21.61 -18.31 -25.91
CA PRO A 65 -22.76 -17.61 -26.51
C PRO A 65 -24.05 -17.73 -25.70
N GLU A 66 -24.33 -18.94 -25.17
CA GLU A 66 -25.58 -19.20 -24.43
C GLU A 66 -25.62 -18.43 -23.12
N THR A 67 -24.52 -18.45 -22.35
CA THR A 67 -24.42 -17.73 -21.08
C THR A 67 -24.38 -16.23 -21.29
N ALA A 68 -23.70 -15.76 -22.33
CA ALA A 68 -23.64 -14.33 -22.68
C ALA A 68 -25.04 -13.78 -23.04
N LEU A 69 -25.82 -14.54 -23.80
CA LEU A 69 -27.21 -14.18 -24.13
C LEU A 69 -28.13 -14.18 -22.89
N GLN A 70 -27.93 -15.13 -21.96
CA GLN A 70 -28.65 -15.13 -20.68
C GLN A 70 -28.30 -13.89 -19.85
N CYS A 71 -27.03 -13.49 -19.78
CA CYS A 71 -26.58 -12.26 -19.11
C CYS A 71 -27.26 -11.03 -19.74
N LEU A 72 -27.33 -10.94 -21.08
CA LEU A 72 -27.98 -9.84 -21.76
C LEU A 72 -29.48 -9.78 -21.47
N GLN A 73 -30.17 -10.92 -21.47
CA GLN A 73 -31.57 -11.04 -21.15
C GLN A 73 -31.89 -10.69 -19.69
N ALA A 74 -30.95 -10.91 -18.79
CA ALA A 74 -31.07 -10.59 -17.37
C ALA A 74 -30.89 -9.09 -17.06
N VAL A 75 -30.49 -8.26 -18.04
CA VAL A 75 -30.34 -6.80 -17.84
C VAL A 75 -31.67 -6.20 -17.42
N PRO A 76 -31.72 -5.49 -16.28
CA PRO A 76 -32.98 -4.93 -15.76
C PRO A 76 -33.62 -3.91 -16.73
N PRO A 77 -34.96 -3.79 -16.77
CA PRO A 77 -35.69 -2.82 -17.61
C PRO A 77 -35.35 -1.36 -17.33
N ALA A 78 -34.68 -1.07 -16.22
CA ALA A 78 -34.16 0.26 -15.89
C ALA A 78 -33.07 0.73 -16.86
N TYR A 79 -32.37 -0.21 -17.52
CA TYR A 79 -31.32 0.06 -18.51
C TYR A 79 -31.94 0.01 -19.90
N ARG A 80 -31.99 1.15 -20.60
CA ARG A 80 -32.65 1.26 -21.90
C ARG A 80 -31.72 1.83 -22.94
N LEU A 81 -31.45 1.06 -23.98
CA LEU A 81 -30.82 1.57 -25.19
C LEU A 81 -31.89 2.27 -26.04
N VAL A 82 -31.63 3.53 -26.40
CA VAL A 82 -32.51 4.33 -27.23
C VAL A 82 -31.72 5.00 -28.35
N GLN A 83 -32.38 5.35 -29.43
CA GLN A 83 -31.75 6.05 -30.55
C GLN A 83 -31.44 7.52 -30.17
N ALA A 84 -30.30 8.03 -30.62
CA ALA A 84 -29.95 9.41 -30.46
C ALA A 84 -30.90 10.30 -31.33
N LYS A 85 -31.23 11.51 -30.83
CA LYS A 85 -32.25 12.37 -31.43
C LYS A 85 -31.75 13.28 -32.54
N ALA A 86 -30.43 13.47 -32.69
CA ALA A 86 -29.91 14.34 -33.73
C ALA A 86 -30.14 13.73 -35.14
N LYS A 87 -30.44 14.54 -36.11
CA LYS A 87 -30.62 14.11 -37.51
C LYS A 87 -29.38 13.44 -38.03
N GLY A 88 -29.54 12.26 -38.63
CA GLY A 88 -28.42 11.41 -39.09
C GLY A 88 -27.80 10.52 -38.01
N MET A 89 -28.36 10.48 -36.78
CA MET A 89 -27.92 9.66 -35.66
C MET A 89 -28.90 8.53 -35.31
N GLU A 90 -29.81 8.17 -36.21
CA GLU A 90 -30.89 7.20 -36.00
C GLU A 90 -30.34 5.79 -35.68
N HIS A 91 -29.10 5.49 -36.09
CA HIS A 91 -28.42 4.23 -35.78
C HIS A 91 -27.38 4.38 -34.64
N THR A 92 -27.32 5.51 -33.98
CA THR A 92 -26.38 5.77 -32.86
C THR A 92 -27.11 5.58 -31.54
N PRO A 93 -26.77 4.53 -30.74
CA PRO A 93 -27.44 4.34 -29.46
C PRO A 93 -26.96 5.30 -28.38
N THR A 94 -27.83 5.62 -27.47
CA THR A 94 -27.52 6.19 -26.16
C THR A 94 -28.15 5.35 -25.07
N LEU A 95 -27.67 5.43 -23.85
CA LEU A 95 -28.14 4.63 -22.72
C LEU A 95 -28.84 5.51 -21.70
N ALA A 96 -30.04 5.10 -21.29
CA ALA A 96 -30.72 5.65 -20.13
C ALA A 96 -30.77 4.62 -19.01
N VAL A 97 -30.42 5.01 -17.79
CA VAL A 97 -30.47 4.22 -16.57
C VAL A 97 -31.39 4.93 -15.58
N ASN A 98 -32.46 4.28 -15.14
CA ASN A 98 -33.48 4.88 -14.28
C ASN A 98 -34.01 6.24 -14.82
N GLY A 99 -34.11 6.39 -16.14
CA GLY A 99 -34.57 7.63 -16.80
C GLY A 99 -33.49 8.70 -17.00
N SER A 100 -32.32 8.55 -16.42
CA SER A 100 -31.14 9.44 -16.60
C SER A 100 -30.26 8.95 -17.73
N PHE A 101 -29.83 9.84 -18.62
CA PHE A 101 -28.99 9.51 -19.76
C PHE A 101 -27.50 9.40 -19.34
N VAL A 102 -26.85 8.29 -19.69
CA VAL A 102 -25.41 8.05 -19.50
C VAL A 102 -24.58 8.87 -20.50
N HIS A 103 -25.11 9.07 -21.69
CA HIS A 103 -24.51 9.88 -22.75
C HIS A 103 -25.54 10.90 -23.27
N SER A 104 -25.07 11.83 -24.06
CA SER A 104 -25.95 12.81 -24.74
C SER A 104 -27.12 12.11 -25.45
N LYS A 105 -28.33 12.53 -25.15
CA LYS A 105 -29.53 12.04 -25.86
C LYS A 105 -29.61 12.50 -27.32
N TYR A 106 -28.77 13.46 -27.73
CA TYR A 106 -28.75 14.01 -29.09
C TYR A 106 -27.63 13.40 -29.92
N ASN A 107 -26.36 13.52 -29.47
CA ASN A 107 -25.18 13.03 -30.18
C ASN A 107 -24.07 12.60 -29.22
N PRO A 108 -24.02 11.30 -28.85
CA PRO A 108 -23.01 10.76 -27.96
C PRO A 108 -21.56 10.84 -28.52
N GLN A 109 -21.41 10.75 -29.84
CA GLN A 109 -20.10 10.82 -30.50
C GLN A 109 -19.51 12.23 -30.39
N GLU A 110 -20.33 13.26 -30.63
CA GLU A 110 -19.92 14.65 -30.50
C GLU A 110 -19.63 15.04 -29.04
N GLU A 111 -20.40 14.48 -28.11
CA GLU A 111 -20.12 14.64 -26.68
C GLU A 111 -18.71 14.09 -26.34
N ALA A 112 -18.39 12.88 -26.76
CA ALA A 112 -17.08 12.27 -26.56
C ALA A 112 -15.97 13.12 -27.19
N ARG A 113 -16.17 13.63 -28.39
CA ARG A 113 -15.22 14.52 -29.07
C ARG A 113 -14.94 15.80 -28.28
N ARG A 114 -15.99 16.47 -27.79
CA ARG A 114 -15.87 17.70 -26.99
C ARG A 114 -15.14 17.43 -25.66
N ILE A 115 -15.37 16.26 -25.04
CA ILE A 115 -14.64 15.87 -23.85
C ILE A 115 -13.14 15.69 -24.16
N LEU A 116 -12.79 15.03 -25.27
CA LEU A 116 -11.39 14.86 -25.70
C LEU A 116 -10.70 16.18 -26.07
N ASP A 117 -11.47 17.19 -26.46
CA ASP A 117 -10.94 18.52 -26.78
C ASP A 117 -10.78 19.40 -25.52
N SER A 118 -11.18 18.93 -24.33
CA SER A 118 -11.01 19.66 -23.07
C SER A 118 -9.53 19.71 -22.63
N GLU A 119 -9.20 20.68 -21.77
CA GLU A 119 -7.84 20.88 -21.24
C GLU A 119 -7.24 19.62 -20.60
N PHE A 120 -8.07 18.78 -19.96
CA PHE A 120 -7.61 17.55 -19.34
C PHE A 120 -6.88 16.64 -20.33
N PHE A 121 -7.40 16.47 -21.56
CA PHE A 121 -6.81 15.61 -22.59
C PHE A 121 -5.73 16.28 -23.42
N GLN A 122 -5.39 17.54 -23.16
CA GLN A 122 -4.32 18.25 -23.88
C GLN A 122 -2.93 18.06 -23.25
N THR A 123 -2.84 17.45 -22.07
CA THR A 123 -1.56 17.21 -21.41
C THR A 123 -0.87 15.99 -21.98
N ALA A 124 0.45 16.06 -22.17
CA ALA A 124 1.26 14.94 -22.69
C ALA A 124 1.12 13.66 -21.86
N GLU A 125 0.94 13.81 -20.52
CA GLU A 125 0.75 12.71 -19.59
C GLU A 125 -0.56 11.97 -19.88
N VAL A 126 -1.67 12.69 -20.05
CA VAL A 126 -3.00 12.10 -20.36
C VAL A 126 -3.03 11.53 -21.78
N GLN A 127 -2.30 12.13 -22.74
CA GLN A 127 -2.20 11.61 -24.10
C GLN A 127 -1.38 10.31 -24.20
N SER A 128 -0.50 10.06 -23.24
CA SER A 128 0.27 8.81 -23.16
C SER A 128 -0.39 7.75 -22.27
N ARG A 129 -1.20 8.17 -21.28
CA ARG A 129 -1.84 7.28 -20.33
C ARG A 129 -3.10 7.91 -19.75
N CYS A 130 -4.23 7.19 -19.76
CA CYS A 130 -5.48 7.67 -19.17
C CYS A 130 -6.24 6.57 -18.42
N ILE A 131 -6.84 6.93 -17.30
CA ILE A 131 -7.73 6.07 -16.51
C ILE A 131 -9.15 6.62 -16.61
N PHE A 132 -10.06 5.81 -17.11
CA PHE A 132 -11.48 6.14 -17.22
C PHE A 132 -12.27 5.47 -16.10
N THR A 133 -12.94 6.24 -15.26
CA THR A 133 -13.92 5.71 -14.31
C THR A 133 -15.32 5.84 -14.90
N GLY A 134 -15.81 4.72 -15.44
CA GLY A 134 -17.02 4.63 -16.22
C GLY A 134 -16.72 4.45 -17.71
N LEU A 135 -17.24 3.35 -18.28
CA LEU A 135 -17.16 3.06 -19.71
C LEU A 135 -18.35 3.64 -20.47
N GLY A 136 -19.55 3.56 -19.87
CA GLY A 136 -20.79 3.83 -20.57
C GLY A 136 -20.93 2.96 -21.83
N LEU A 137 -21.25 3.54 -22.98
CA LEU A 137 -21.27 2.82 -24.27
C LEU A 137 -19.92 2.90 -25.02
N GLY A 138 -18.84 3.27 -24.35
CA GLY A 138 -17.47 3.21 -24.88
C GLY A 138 -17.11 4.30 -25.89
N TYR A 139 -17.93 5.32 -26.12
CA TYR A 139 -17.65 6.37 -27.10
C TYR A 139 -16.34 7.11 -26.81
N LEU A 140 -16.17 7.59 -25.58
CA LEU A 140 -15.01 8.35 -25.18
C LEU A 140 -13.72 7.51 -25.24
N ALA A 141 -13.77 6.31 -24.69
CA ALA A 141 -12.61 5.39 -24.69
C ALA A 141 -12.19 4.99 -26.11
N SER A 142 -13.15 4.69 -26.99
CA SER A 142 -12.84 4.38 -28.39
C SER A 142 -12.19 5.56 -29.12
N GLN A 143 -12.76 6.75 -29.00
CA GLN A 143 -12.17 7.96 -29.64
C GLN A 143 -10.81 8.34 -29.04
N TYR A 144 -10.59 8.11 -27.74
CA TYR A 144 -9.28 8.32 -27.12
C TYR A 144 -8.22 7.40 -27.71
N ILE A 145 -8.52 6.10 -27.82
CA ILE A 145 -7.60 5.10 -28.40
C ILE A 145 -7.32 5.38 -29.88
N GLU A 146 -8.33 5.80 -30.64
CA GLU A 146 -8.19 6.19 -32.05
C GLU A 146 -7.29 7.42 -32.19
N ARG A 147 -7.44 8.40 -31.29
CA ARG A 147 -6.63 9.64 -31.32
C ARG A 147 -5.20 9.43 -30.81
N PHE A 148 -5.01 8.51 -29.84
CA PHE A 148 -3.73 8.20 -29.21
C PHE A 148 -3.43 6.71 -29.25
N PRO A 149 -3.04 6.16 -30.43
CA PRO A 149 -2.91 4.70 -30.62
C PRO A 149 -1.83 4.02 -29.77
N ALA A 150 -0.85 4.77 -29.27
CA ALA A 150 0.23 4.27 -28.41
C ALA A 150 -0.09 4.43 -26.92
N ALA A 151 -1.21 5.07 -26.56
CA ALA A 151 -1.55 5.37 -25.17
C ALA A 151 -1.94 4.12 -24.39
N GLU A 152 -1.59 4.08 -23.11
CA GLU A 152 -2.11 3.11 -22.17
C GLU A 152 -3.49 3.57 -21.66
N ALA A 153 -4.49 2.72 -21.77
CA ALA A 153 -5.85 3.00 -21.30
C ALA A 153 -6.28 1.99 -20.23
N VAL A 154 -6.71 2.49 -19.08
CA VAL A 154 -7.35 1.69 -18.02
C VAL A 154 -8.80 2.12 -17.91
N ILE A 155 -9.73 1.19 -18.03
CA ILE A 155 -11.16 1.45 -17.94
C ILE A 155 -11.74 0.67 -16.76
N ILE A 156 -12.43 1.38 -15.88
CA ILE A 156 -13.09 0.83 -14.70
C ILE A 156 -14.57 1.07 -14.82
N GLU A 157 -15.35 0.00 -15.00
CA GLU A 157 -16.81 0.04 -15.01
C GLU A 157 -17.37 -0.83 -13.88
N ALA A 158 -17.97 -0.20 -12.90
CA ALA A 158 -18.51 -0.87 -11.72
C ALA A 158 -19.80 -1.65 -12.04
N ASP A 159 -20.58 -1.15 -13.00
CA ASP A 159 -21.90 -1.68 -13.34
C ASP A 159 -21.81 -2.65 -14.53
N MET A 160 -21.95 -3.94 -14.23
CA MET A 160 -21.98 -5.00 -15.24
C MET A 160 -23.09 -4.81 -16.28
N ASN A 161 -24.24 -4.22 -15.91
CA ASN A 161 -25.34 -4.01 -16.85
C ASN A 161 -25.01 -2.91 -17.87
N ILE A 162 -24.26 -1.87 -17.46
CA ILE A 162 -23.74 -0.86 -18.39
C ILE A 162 -22.78 -1.51 -19.39
N PHE A 163 -21.91 -2.41 -18.92
CA PHE A 163 -21.01 -3.13 -19.81
C PHE A 163 -21.75 -4.01 -20.80
N LEU A 164 -22.76 -4.78 -20.36
CA LEU A 164 -23.62 -5.58 -21.25
C LEU A 164 -24.34 -4.72 -22.29
N CYS A 165 -24.87 -3.57 -21.88
CA CYS A 165 -25.46 -2.59 -22.80
C CYS A 165 -24.43 -2.05 -23.80
N CYS A 166 -23.18 -1.81 -23.36
CA CYS A 166 -22.09 -1.38 -24.23
C CYS A 166 -21.77 -2.43 -25.32
N LEU A 167 -21.67 -3.72 -24.92
CA LEU A 167 -21.44 -4.85 -25.85
C LEU A 167 -22.61 -5.00 -26.87
N ALA A 168 -23.85 -4.69 -26.47
CA ALA A 168 -25.04 -4.79 -27.31
C ALA A 168 -25.28 -3.56 -28.20
N ALA A 169 -24.65 -2.44 -27.91
CA ALA A 169 -24.96 -1.16 -28.52
C ALA A 169 -24.25 -0.92 -29.87
N ARG A 170 -22.98 -1.32 -29.96
CA ARG A 170 -22.12 -1.00 -31.11
C ARG A 170 -20.90 -1.91 -31.19
N ARG A 171 -20.26 -1.92 -32.35
CA ARG A 171 -18.97 -2.62 -32.52
C ARG A 171 -17.87 -2.01 -31.66
N LEU A 172 -17.11 -2.86 -30.96
CA LEU A 172 -16.04 -2.49 -30.02
C LEU A 172 -14.69 -3.12 -30.38
N ASP A 173 -14.56 -3.69 -31.58
CA ASP A 173 -13.37 -4.38 -32.03
C ASP A 173 -12.11 -3.49 -31.99
N SER A 174 -12.21 -2.21 -32.32
CA SER A 174 -11.10 -1.24 -32.19
C SER A 174 -10.63 -1.10 -30.74
N LEU A 175 -11.59 -1.10 -29.79
CA LEU A 175 -11.28 -1.00 -28.37
C LEU A 175 -10.57 -2.27 -27.87
N PHE A 176 -11.12 -3.46 -28.17
CA PHE A 176 -10.55 -4.72 -27.66
C PHE A 176 -9.21 -5.10 -28.34
N ARG A 177 -8.97 -4.65 -29.56
CA ARG A 177 -7.68 -4.84 -30.27
C ARG A 177 -6.57 -3.91 -29.75
N HIS A 178 -6.90 -2.92 -28.95
CA HIS A 178 -5.88 -1.99 -28.45
C HIS A 178 -4.90 -2.70 -27.53
N ARG A 179 -3.60 -2.62 -27.88
CA ARG A 179 -2.54 -3.42 -27.24
C ARG A 179 -2.37 -3.08 -25.75
N HIS A 180 -2.55 -1.83 -25.36
CA HIS A 180 -2.29 -1.29 -24.03
C HIS A 180 -3.60 -0.99 -23.28
N LEU A 181 -4.64 -1.83 -23.46
CA LEU A 181 -5.90 -1.72 -22.77
C LEU A 181 -5.93 -2.64 -21.54
N SER A 182 -6.34 -2.09 -20.39
CA SER A 182 -6.75 -2.83 -19.20
C SER A 182 -8.20 -2.54 -18.88
N LEU A 183 -8.99 -3.57 -18.61
CA LEU A 183 -10.41 -3.46 -18.27
C LEU A 183 -10.65 -4.04 -16.86
N LEU A 184 -11.38 -3.31 -16.04
CA LEU A 184 -11.86 -3.73 -14.72
C LEU A 184 -13.37 -3.59 -14.70
N ILE A 185 -14.09 -4.69 -14.95
CA ILE A 185 -15.54 -4.71 -15.10
C ILE A 185 -16.17 -5.46 -13.93
N GLY A 186 -17.11 -4.83 -13.23
CA GLY A 186 -17.84 -5.45 -12.11
C GLY A 186 -16.95 -5.89 -10.94
N THR A 187 -15.73 -5.36 -10.86
CA THR A 187 -14.78 -5.65 -9.76
C THR A 187 -15.20 -4.94 -8.48
N GLN A 188 -14.72 -5.41 -7.33
CA GLN A 188 -14.93 -4.69 -6.07
C GLN A 188 -14.05 -3.42 -6.02
N PRO A 189 -14.46 -2.37 -5.27
CA PRO A 189 -13.69 -1.12 -5.16
C PRO A 189 -12.26 -1.34 -4.70
N GLU A 190 -12.05 -2.32 -3.79
CA GLU A 190 -10.76 -2.69 -3.24
C GLU A 190 -9.82 -3.28 -4.29
N GLU A 191 -10.35 -4.16 -5.15
CA GLU A 191 -9.60 -4.78 -6.26
C GLU A 191 -9.18 -3.70 -7.26
N ALA A 192 -10.11 -2.81 -7.64
CA ALA A 192 -9.85 -1.74 -8.58
C ALA A 192 -8.80 -0.74 -8.04
N ALA A 193 -8.92 -0.35 -6.76
CA ALA A 193 -7.96 0.54 -6.11
C ALA A 193 -6.58 -0.10 -5.95
N SER A 194 -6.52 -1.40 -5.65
CA SER A 194 -5.27 -2.17 -5.54
C SER A 194 -4.57 -2.30 -6.89
N PHE A 195 -5.32 -2.58 -7.97
CA PHE A 195 -4.78 -2.61 -9.33
C PHE A 195 -4.13 -1.27 -9.69
N LEU A 196 -4.81 -0.15 -9.46
CA LEU A 196 -4.24 1.17 -9.73
C LEU A 196 -2.99 1.45 -8.89
N ALA A 197 -2.98 1.04 -7.62
CA ALA A 197 -1.80 1.21 -6.75
C ALA A 197 -0.58 0.45 -7.29
N SER A 198 -0.77 -0.74 -7.88
CA SER A 198 0.32 -1.54 -8.48
C SER A 198 0.84 -0.97 -9.81
N THR A 199 0.02 -0.20 -10.52
CA THR A 199 0.35 0.38 -11.84
C THR A 199 0.91 1.80 -11.77
N GLY A 200 1.21 2.33 -10.57
CA GLY A 200 1.72 3.70 -10.41
C GLY A 200 0.66 4.75 -10.74
N TRP A 201 -0.51 4.64 -10.12
CA TRP A 201 -1.62 5.56 -10.29
C TRP A 201 -1.24 7.02 -9.97
N ASN A 202 -1.73 7.94 -10.84
CA ASN A 202 -1.63 9.37 -10.66
C ASN A 202 -3.01 10.03 -10.89
N SER A 203 -3.43 10.91 -9.97
CA SER A 203 -4.71 11.61 -10.07
C SER A 203 -4.86 12.51 -11.30
N LYS A 204 -3.75 12.97 -11.89
CA LYS A 204 -3.74 13.82 -13.08
C LYS A 204 -4.20 13.10 -14.35
N ILE A 205 -4.07 11.78 -14.41
CA ILE A 205 -4.49 10.94 -15.55
C ILE A 205 -5.83 10.25 -15.33
N LEU A 206 -6.53 10.53 -14.23
CA LEU A 206 -7.83 9.94 -13.91
C LEU A 206 -8.98 10.82 -14.41
N PHE A 207 -9.69 10.34 -15.42
CA PHE A 207 -10.93 10.97 -15.90
C PHE A 207 -12.15 10.36 -15.22
N LYS A 208 -12.97 11.19 -14.59
CA LYS A 208 -14.23 10.80 -13.96
C LYS A 208 -15.38 11.02 -14.93
N ALA A 209 -16.00 9.94 -15.42
CA ALA A 209 -17.19 10.03 -16.24
C ALA A 209 -18.40 10.37 -15.35
N PRO A 210 -19.06 11.56 -15.55
CA PRO A 210 -20.01 12.07 -14.55
C PRO A 210 -21.23 11.17 -14.34
N VAL A 211 -21.79 10.64 -15.42
CA VAL A 211 -23.06 9.90 -15.36
C VAL A 211 -22.88 8.48 -14.81
N SER A 212 -21.80 7.79 -15.18
CA SER A 212 -21.51 6.46 -14.64
C SER A 212 -21.26 6.51 -13.14
N THR A 213 -20.57 7.55 -12.66
CA THR A 213 -20.30 7.73 -11.22
C THR A 213 -21.57 8.04 -10.42
N GLU A 214 -22.52 8.77 -10.99
CA GLU A 214 -23.81 9.07 -10.34
C GLU A 214 -24.69 7.82 -10.18
N ALA A 215 -24.78 6.95 -11.20
CA ALA A 215 -25.55 5.72 -11.17
C ALA A 215 -25.05 4.70 -10.11
N TYR A 216 -23.76 4.76 -9.74
CA TYR A 216 -23.12 3.79 -8.84
C TYR A 216 -22.36 4.50 -7.69
N LYS A 217 -22.96 5.56 -7.13
CA LYS A 217 -22.37 6.40 -6.08
C LYS A 217 -21.70 5.65 -4.91
N PRO A 218 -22.30 4.64 -4.29
CA PRO A 218 -21.65 3.96 -3.15
C PRO A 218 -20.35 3.30 -3.54
N TRP A 219 -20.31 2.59 -4.66
CA TRP A 219 -19.13 1.93 -5.16
C TRP A 219 -18.00 2.93 -5.48
N TYR A 220 -18.32 3.96 -6.27
CA TYR A 220 -17.34 4.99 -6.61
C TYR A 220 -16.91 5.82 -5.41
N GLY A 221 -17.80 6.04 -4.43
CA GLY A 221 -17.46 6.69 -3.16
C GLY A 221 -16.37 5.91 -2.41
N THR A 222 -16.56 4.61 -2.23
CA THR A 222 -15.57 3.72 -1.62
C THR A 222 -14.27 3.68 -2.44
N PHE A 223 -14.37 3.53 -3.76
CA PHE A 223 -13.22 3.50 -4.65
C PHE A 223 -12.36 4.77 -4.55
N PHE A 224 -12.95 5.95 -4.65
CA PHE A 224 -12.21 7.22 -4.53
C PHE A 224 -11.63 7.44 -3.14
N MET A 225 -12.33 7.02 -2.09
CA MET A 225 -11.81 7.04 -0.72
C MET A 225 -10.55 6.17 -0.60
N LEU A 226 -10.57 4.96 -1.17
CA LEU A 226 -9.41 4.06 -1.17
C LEU A 226 -8.23 4.62 -1.98
N LEU A 227 -8.49 5.28 -3.11
CA LEU A 227 -7.45 5.95 -3.89
C LEU A 227 -6.78 7.08 -3.09
N GLU A 228 -7.55 7.92 -2.40
CA GLU A 228 -7.00 8.98 -1.55
C GLU A 228 -6.22 8.40 -0.35
N ARG A 229 -6.70 7.32 0.27
CA ARG A 229 -5.95 6.59 1.29
C ARG A 229 -4.61 6.07 0.75
N ASN A 230 -4.59 5.45 -0.43
CA ASN A 230 -3.37 4.95 -1.07
C ASN A 230 -2.38 6.08 -1.42
N LYS A 231 -2.87 7.19 -1.96
CA LYS A 231 -2.08 8.39 -2.25
C LYS A 231 -1.42 8.95 -0.98
N MET A 232 -2.20 9.07 0.10
CA MET A 232 -1.71 9.52 1.39
C MET A 232 -0.65 8.57 1.95
N LYS A 233 -0.89 7.26 1.90
CA LYS A 233 0.06 6.21 2.31
C LYS A 233 1.37 6.34 1.53
N ASN A 234 1.31 6.45 0.21
CA ASN A 234 2.50 6.57 -0.64
C ASN A 234 3.29 7.86 -0.32
N SER A 235 2.60 8.98 -0.13
CA SER A 235 3.25 10.25 0.24
C SER A 235 3.97 10.17 1.60
N ILE A 236 3.34 9.52 2.61
CA ILE A 236 3.96 9.36 3.93
C ILE A 236 5.13 8.38 3.85
N ASN A 237 4.98 7.26 3.13
CA ASN A 237 6.07 6.30 2.93
C ASN A 237 7.27 6.94 2.24
N ALA A 238 7.03 7.76 1.20
CA ALA A 238 8.07 8.51 0.50
C ALA A 238 8.87 9.40 1.46
N LYS A 239 8.18 10.23 2.25
CA LYS A 239 8.82 11.11 3.25
C LYS A 239 9.54 10.33 4.34
N THR A 240 9.02 9.16 4.72
CA THR A 240 9.65 8.28 5.71
C THR A 240 10.97 7.72 5.18
N LEU A 241 10.99 7.25 3.93
CA LEU A 241 12.19 6.74 3.28
C LEU A 241 13.24 7.85 3.07
N GLU A 242 12.83 9.02 2.61
CA GLU A 242 13.72 10.17 2.46
C GLU A 242 14.38 10.53 3.80
N ARG A 243 13.59 10.57 4.87
CA ARG A 243 14.07 10.93 6.22
C ARG A 243 14.95 9.85 6.85
N PHE A 244 14.59 8.59 6.70
CA PHE A 244 15.19 7.48 7.45
C PHE A 244 16.05 6.51 6.64
N GLY A 245 16.03 6.57 5.31
CA GLY A 245 16.76 5.60 4.46
C GLY A 245 18.25 5.49 4.81
N THR A 246 18.95 6.63 4.93
CA THR A 246 20.36 6.65 5.35
C THR A 246 20.54 6.15 6.78
N LEU A 247 19.60 6.44 7.69
CA LEU A 247 19.68 6.02 9.08
C LEU A 247 19.51 4.50 9.19
N TRP A 248 18.56 3.94 8.48
CA TRP A 248 18.37 2.47 8.38
C TRP A 248 19.63 1.78 7.88
N LEU A 249 20.24 2.31 6.81
CA LEU A 249 21.50 1.79 6.29
C LEU A 249 22.60 1.80 7.37
N LYS A 250 22.82 2.95 8.01
CA LYS A 250 23.82 3.13 9.08
C LYS A 250 23.58 2.17 10.25
N ASN A 251 22.34 2.05 10.69
CA ASN A 251 22.00 1.18 11.82
C ASN A 251 22.17 -0.29 11.46
N THR A 252 21.70 -0.75 10.30
CA THR A 252 21.89 -2.12 9.83
C THR A 252 23.37 -2.49 9.80
N VAL A 253 24.22 -1.61 9.27
CA VAL A 253 25.66 -1.84 9.23
C VAL A 253 26.28 -1.85 10.65
N LYS A 254 25.79 -1.02 11.57
CA LYS A 254 26.22 -1.06 12.98
C LYS A 254 25.73 -2.29 13.74
N ASN A 255 24.67 -2.94 13.29
CA ASN A 255 24.06 -4.11 13.92
C ASN A 255 24.43 -5.44 13.24
N LEU A 256 25.47 -5.46 12.37
CA LEU A 256 25.91 -6.67 11.66
C LEU A 256 26.28 -7.81 12.59
N ASP A 257 26.88 -7.51 13.75
CA ASP A 257 27.17 -8.47 14.80
C ASP A 257 25.91 -9.16 15.32
N MET A 258 24.84 -8.41 15.50
CA MET A 258 23.55 -8.96 15.95
C MET A 258 22.89 -9.84 14.90
N LEU A 259 23.06 -9.56 13.60
CA LEU A 259 22.61 -10.47 12.53
C LEU A 259 23.29 -11.84 12.57
N CYS A 260 24.49 -11.91 13.14
CA CYS A 260 25.21 -13.18 13.31
C CYS A 260 24.82 -13.93 14.59
N THR A 261 24.45 -13.22 15.65
CA THR A 261 24.30 -13.75 17.01
C THR A 261 22.88 -13.83 17.51
N ALA A 262 21.95 -13.02 16.97
CA ALA A 262 20.54 -13.09 17.29
C ALA A 262 19.82 -14.09 16.38
N ALA A 263 18.87 -14.82 16.95
CA ALA A 263 18.04 -15.77 16.22
C ALA A 263 16.89 -15.06 15.50
N LYS A 264 16.31 -15.72 14.50
CA LYS A 264 15.08 -15.26 13.83
C LYS A 264 13.84 -15.65 14.61
N ILE A 265 12.74 -14.89 14.40
CA ILE A 265 11.45 -15.12 15.08
C ILE A 265 10.75 -16.42 14.68
N GLY A 266 11.25 -17.17 13.71
CA GLY A 266 10.61 -18.36 13.12
C GLY A 266 10.13 -19.38 14.15
N CYS A 267 10.88 -19.57 15.25
CA CYS A 267 10.50 -20.50 16.32
C CYS A 267 9.18 -20.14 17.03
N PHE A 268 8.73 -18.89 16.94
CA PHE A 268 7.49 -18.45 17.56
C PHE A 268 6.25 -18.65 16.66
N LYS A 269 6.40 -19.02 15.41
CA LYS A 269 5.27 -19.20 14.48
C LYS A 269 4.28 -20.24 15.04
N ASN A 270 3.03 -19.79 15.32
CA ASN A 270 1.98 -20.61 15.95
C ASN A 270 2.42 -21.31 17.28
N ALA A 271 3.37 -20.69 18.02
CA ALA A 271 3.84 -21.27 19.27
C ALA A 271 2.84 -21.13 20.43
N PHE A 272 1.89 -20.22 20.34
CA PHE A 272 0.90 -19.94 21.39
C PHE A 272 -0.56 -19.98 20.85
N PRO A 273 -0.99 -21.10 20.24
CA PRO A 273 -2.35 -21.20 19.72
C PRO A 273 -3.34 -21.08 20.87
N ASP A 274 -4.44 -20.36 20.62
CA ASP A 274 -5.55 -20.17 21.54
C ASP A 274 -5.19 -19.55 22.92
N THR A 275 -4.03 -18.91 23.00
CA THR A 275 -3.58 -18.14 24.17
C THR A 275 -3.94 -16.67 23.95
N THR A 276 -4.58 -16.06 24.94
CA THR A 276 -4.91 -14.62 24.88
C THR A 276 -3.64 -13.78 24.97
N ALA A 277 -3.45 -12.88 24.00
CA ALA A 277 -2.39 -11.89 24.04
C ALA A 277 -2.95 -10.49 24.35
N VAL A 278 -2.30 -9.79 25.28
CA VAL A 278 -2.56 -8.38 25.57
C VAL A 278 -1.42 -7.56 24.98
N VAL A 279 -1.73 -6.74 24.00
CA VAL A 279 -0.78 -5.84 23.32
C VAL A 279 -0.89 -4.46 23.93
N LEU A 280 0.20 -3.98 24.51
CA LEU A 280 0.27 -2.70 25.24
C LEU A 280 0.88 -1.63 24.35
N ALA A 281 0.09 -0.63 23.95
CA ALA A 281 0.49 0.53 23.16
C ALA A 281 0.61 1.79 24.03
N GLY A 282 1.37 2.79 23.58
CA GLY A 282 1.75 3.97 24.39
C GLY A 282 0.76 5.13 24.39
N GLY A 283 -0.53 4.90 24.11
CA GLY A 283 -1.53 5.96 24.06
C GLY A 283 -1.94 6.49 25.44
N PRO A 284 -2.67 7.60 25.49
CA PRO A 284 -3.08 8.27 26.74
C PRO A 284 -3.86 7.37 27.73
N SER A 285 -4.68 6.45 27.23
CA SER A 285 -5.50 5.55 28.06
C SER A 285 -4.72 4.41 28.75
N LEU A 286 -3.44 4.19 28.37
CA LEU A 286 -2.66 3.03 28.82
C LEU A 286 -2.63 2.85 30.34
N THR A 287 -2.46 3.94 31.12
CA THR A 287 -2.32 3.85 32.58
C THR A 287 -3.56 3.20 33.24
N ALA A 288 -4.76 3.58 32.81
CA ALA A 288 -6.02 2.97 33.29
C ALA A 288 -6.11 1.48 32.91
N HIS A 289 -5.68 1.12 31.72
CA HIS A 289 -5.68 -0.26 31.24
C HIS A 289 -4.72 -1.16 32.03
N LEU A 290 -3.53 -0.66 32.41
CA LEU A 290 -2.59 -1.42 33.22
C LEU A 290 -3.14 -1.79 34.59
N GLU A 291 -3.91 -0.91 35.20
CA GLU A 291 -4.59 -1.21 36.47
C GLU A 291 -5.63 -2.34 36.30
N GLU A 292 -6.42 -2.32 35.24
CA GLU A 292 -7.39 -3.38 34.96
C GLU A 292 -6.73 -4.72 34.64
N ILE A 293 -5.64 -4.72 33.86
CA ILE A 293 -4.85 -5.91 33.55
C ILE A 293 -4.31 -6.53 34.86
N LYS A 294 -3.78 -5.71 35.76
CA LYS A 294 -3.28 -6.16 37.07
C LYS A 294 -4.39 -6.70 37.98
N LYS A 295 -5.54 -6.04 38.03
CA LYS A 295 -6.70 -6.48 38.82
C LYS A 295 -7.27 -7.80 38.34
N SER A 296 -7.22 -8.07 37.04
CA SER A 296 -7.72 -9.31 36.43
C SER A 296 -7.07 -10.56 37.05
N GLY A 297 -5.82 -10.45 37.52
CA GLY A 297 -5.05 -11.55 38.07
C GLY A 297 -4.85 -12.73 37.11
N LYS A 298 -5.07 -12.52 35.81
CA LYS A 298 -5.05 -13.58 34.79
C LYS A 298 -3.70 -13.69 34.11
N ASP A 299 -3.39 -14.87 33.69
CA ASP A 299 -2.19 -15.20 32.95
C ASP A 299 -2.41 -14.93 31.46
N PHE A 300 -2.04 -13.74 31.00
CA PHE A 300 -2.02 -13.37 29.60
C PHE A 300 -0.58 -13.41 29.05
N LEU A 301 -0.46 -13.60 27.76
CA LEU A 301 0.79 -13.33 27.05
C LEU A 301 0.86 -11.80 26.83
N ILE A 302 1.85 -11.14 27.44
CA ILE A 302 1.95 -9.68 27.44
C ILE A 302 3.01 -9.23 26.43
N ILE A 303 2.57 -8.45 25.45
CA ILE A 303 3.40 -7.89 24.39
C ILE A 303 3.37 -6.36 24.53
N ALA A 304 4.49 -5.73 24.85
CA ALA A 304 4.58 -4.28 24.98
C ALA A 304 5.37 -3.66 23.83
N VAL A 305 4.88 -2.55 23.28
CA VAL A 305 5.75 -1.70 22.46
C VAL A 305 6.73 -0.94 23.36
N ASP A 306 7.88 -0.56 22.84
CA ASP A 306 8.92 0.18 23.57
C ASP A 306 8.41 1.43 24.30
N THR A 307 7.54 2.21 23.65
CA THR A 307 6.93 3.41 24.25
C THR A 307 6.06 3.10 25.47
N ALA A 308 5.46 1.89 25.56
CA ALA A 308 4.62 1.48 26.70
C ALA A 308 5.41 0.88 27.86
N LEU A 309 6.66 0.44 27.62
CA LEU A 309 7.42 -0.35 28.57
C LEU A 309 7.60 0.32 29.94
N ARG A 310 7.89 1.62 29.95
CA ARG A 310 8.07 2.39 31.20
C ARG A 310 6.82 2.36 32.08
N ALA A 311 5.64 2.52 31.48
CA ALA A 311 4.38 2.43 32.20
C ALA A 311 4.14 1.01 32.76
N CYS A 312 4.41 -0.02 31.97
CA CYS A 312 4.27 -1.40 32.38
C CYS A 312 5.10 -1.72 33.61
N LEU A 313 6.41 -1.38 33.58
CA LEU A 313 7.30 -1.66 34.70
C LEU A 313 6.96 -0.85 35.94
N ARG A 314 6.54 0.41 35.81
CA ARG A 314 6.03 1.22 36.92
C ARG A 314 4.77 0.61 37.56
N ALA A 315 3.90 0.01 36.76
CA ALA A 315 2.72 -0.73 37.28
C ALA A 315 3.07 -2.10 37.87
N GLY A 316 4.32 -2.53 37.80
CA GLY A 316 4.77 -3.87 38.23
C GLY A 316 4.41 -4.99 37.26
N ILE A 317 4.13 -4.65 35.99
CA ILE A 317 3.87 -5.61 34.91
C ILE A 317 5.16 -5.76 34.10
N THR A 318 5.68 -6.99 34.05
CA THR A 318 6.83 -7.34 33.20
C THR A 318 6.30 -7.97 31.91
N PRO A 319 6.50 -7.34 30.72
CA PRO A 319 6.08 -7.94 29.47
C PRO A 319 6.89 -9.20 29.13
N ASP A 320 6.26 -10.17 28.47
CA ASP A 320 6.96 -11.33 27.89
C ASP A 320 7.80 -10.90 26.70
N PHE A 321 7.22 -10.05 25.86
CA PHE A 321 7.86 -9.52 24.66
C PHE A 321 7.86 -7.99 24.67
N ILE A 322 9.00 -7.44 24.26
CA ILE A 322 9.14 -6.00 23.95
C ILE A 322 9.37 -5.89 22.45
N LEU A 323 8.58 -5.07 21.76
CA LEU A 323 8.76 -4.76 20.35
C LEU A 323 9.37 -3.37 20.19
N SER A 324 10.47 -3.28 19.43
CA SER A 324 11.15 -2.03 19.14
C SER A 324 11.75 -2.06 17.73
N PHE A 325 11.32 -1.13 16.87
CA PHE A 325 11.66 -1.12 15.44
C PHE A 325 12.14 0.25 14.93
N ASP A 326 12.01 1.31 15.73
CA ASP A 326 12.33 2.66 15.29
C ASP A 326 13.86 2.88 15.19
N PRO A 327 14.38 3.40 14.07
CA PRO A 327 15.81 3.61 13.86
C PRO A 327 16.39 4.79 14.64
N GLN A 328 15.57 5.60 15.31
CA GLN A 328 16.00 6.86 15.93
C GLN A 328 16.57 6.66 17.34
N TYR A 329 17.53 7.53 17.70
CA TYR A 329 18.07 7.60 19.06
C TYR A 329 16.98 7.80 20.13
N TRP A 330 15.97 8.60 19.82
CA TRP A 330 14.87 8.89 20.75
C TRP A 330 14.12 7.63 21.18
N ASN A 331 14.05 6.66 20.30
CA ASN A 331 13.42 5.37 20.61
C ASN A 331 14.16 4.60 21.70
N TYR A 332 15.48 4.62 21.66
CA TYR A 332 16.30 4.04 22.73
C TYR A 332 15.97 4.58 24.11
N LEU A 333 15.59 5.87 24.22
CA LEU A 333 15.26 6.49 25.51
C LEU A 333 14.01 5.87 26.17
N HIS A 334 13.14 5.21 25.42
CA HIS A 334 11.98 4.50 25.99
C HIS A 334 12.38 3.28 26.80
N THR A 335 13.52 2.67 26.48
CA THR A 335 14.04 1.46 27.13
C THR A 335 15.27 1.70 28.00
N ALA A 336 15.95 2.85 27.80
CA ALA A 336 17.18 3.19 28.50
C ALA A 336 17.00 3.25 30.02
N GLY A 337 17.88 2.55 30.75
CA GLY A 337 17.87 2.51 32.21
C GLY A 337 16.75 1.68 32.83
N LEU A 338 15.96 0.96 32.04
CA LEU A 338 14.93 0.04 32.50
C LEU A 338 15.46 -1.39 32.61
N ASP A 339 14.93 -2.18 33.56
CA ASP A 339 15.26 -3.59 33.64
C ASP A 339 14.44 -4.40 32.62
N THR A 340 15.09 -4.71 31.52
CA THR A 340 14.53 -5.52 30.42
C THR A 340 14.97 -6.97 30.47
N SER A 341 15.73 -7.38 31.50
CA SER A 341 16.40 -8.70 31.58
C SER A 341 15.45 -9.90 31.62
N LYS A 342 14.17 -9.67 31.97
CA LYS A 342 13.14 -10.72 32.03
C LYS A 342 12.31 -10.83 30.75
N SER A 343 12.40 -9.85 29.83
CA SER A 343 11.61 -9.78 28.62
C SER A 343 12.42 -10.20 27.39
N ILE A 344 11.75 -10.73 26.39
CA ILE A 344 12.32 -11.07 25.08
C ILE A 344 12.17 -9.85 24.16
N LEU A 345 13.25 -9.41 23.53
CA LEU A 345 13.20 -8.38 22.50
C LEU A 345 12.88 -8.99 21.14
N ILE A 346 11.87 -8.46 20.48
CA ILE A 346 11.57 -8.66 19.05
C ILE A 346 11.89 -7.37 18.32
N SER A 347 12.78 -7.43 17.33
CA SER A 347 13.28 -6.25 16.61
C SER A 347 13.69 -6.59 15.17
N GLU A 348 14.32 -5.63 14.50
CA GLU A 348 14.91 -5.81 13.17
C GLU A 348 16.33 -5.21 13.11
N ALA A 349 17.06 -5.52 12.05
CA ALA A 349 18.44 -5.05 11.87
C ALA A 349 18.59 -3.52 11.79
N ALA A 350 17.56 -2.81 11.33
CA ALA A 350 17.59 -1.36 11.12
C ALA A 350 17.27 -0.52 12.38
N VAL A 351 16.91 -1.15 13.50
CA VAL A 351 16.63 -0.46 14.76
C VAL A 351 17.86 0.29 15.29
N PHE A 352 17.63 1.30 16.13
CA PHE A 352 18.75 2.03 16.76
C PHE A 352 19.69 1.09 17.51
N PRO A 353 21.00 1.12 17.26
CA PRO A 353 21.94 0.08 17.73
C PRO A 353 21.99 -0.17 19.24
N ALA A 354 21.79 0.88 20.04
CA ALA A 354 21.82 0.73 21.49
C ALA A 354 20.64 -0.07 22.04
N VAL A 355 19.52 -0.16 21.31
CA VAL A 355 18.37 -1.00 21.68
C VAL A 355 18.78 -2.49 21.72
N LEU A 356 19.45 -2.98 20.67
CA LEU A 356 19.90 -4.38 20.59
C LEU A 356 21.00 -4.74 21.61
N ARG A 357 21.69 -3.76 22.17
CA ARG A 357 22.82 -3.96 23.10
C ARG A 357 22.45 -3.86 24.58
N GLN A 358 21.16 -3.68 24.88
CA GLN A 358 20.68 -3.75 26.26
C GLN A 358 20.57 -5.23 26.71
N ARG A 359 20.38 -5.42 28.01
CA ARG A 359 20.25 -6.76 28.57
C ARG A 359 18.80 -7.23 28.50
N TYR A 360 18.51 -8.20 27.63
CA TYR A 360 17.24 -8.89 27.53
C TYR A 360 17.35 -10.37 27.94
N ARG A 361 16.23 -11.04 28.18
CA ARG A 361 16.17 -12.49 28.35
C ARG A 361 16.68 -13.20 27.10
N ALA A 362 16.27 -12.74 25.92
CA ALA A 362 16.77 -13.13 24.62
C ALA A 362 16.44 -12.04 23.59
N VAL A 363 17.13 -12.05 22.43
CA VAL A 363 16.88 -11.13 21.31
C VAL A 363 16.56 -11.94 20.08
N PHE A 364 15.43 -11.63 19.42
CA PHE A 364 15.06 -12.25 18.15
C PHE A 364 14.81 -11.17 17.11
N LEU A 365 15.21 -11.48 15.87
CA LEU A 365 15.05 -10.56 14.75
C LEU A 365 13.98 -11.07 13.79
N SER A 366 13.03 -10.21 13.43
CA SER A 366 12.20 -10.38 12.24
C SER A 366 13.04 -10.07 11.00
N GLU A 367 12.60 -10.55 9.83
CA GLU A 367 13.12 -10.02 8.58
C GLU A 367 12.75 -8.53 8.45
N SER A 368 13.71 -7.75 7.98
CA SER A 368 13.49 -6.33 7.83
C SER A 368 12.59 -6.01 6.64
N SER A 369 11.71 -5.03 6.81
CA SER A 369 10.96 -4.42 5.70
C SER A 369 11.86 -3.56 4.80
N VAL A 370 13.04 -3.19 5.26
CA VAL A 370 14.01 -2.36 4.53
C VAL A 370 14.71 -3.21 3.46
N PRO A 371 14.60 -2.88 2.16
CA PRO A 371 15.12 -3.71 1.06
C PRO A 371 16.60 -4.06 1.20
N PHE A 372 17.40 -3.12 1.66
CA PHE A 372 18.84 -3.32 1.90
C PHE A 372 19.13 -4.34 3.02
N ALA A 373 18.46 -4.24 4.15
CA ALA A 373 18.63 -5.19 5.25
C ALA A 373 18.19 -6.60 4.81
N ARG A 374 17.08 -6.69 4.06
CA ARG A 374 16.60 -7.94 3.45
C ARG A 374 17.63 -8.54 2.48
N TYR A 375 18.30 -7.71 1.68
CA TYR A 375 19.38 -8.20 0.81
C TYR A 375 20.52 -8.84 1.61
N LEU A 376 20.94 -8.21 2.72
CA LEU A 376 21.95 -8.79 3.62
C LEU A 376 21.48 -10.10 4.25
N GLU A 377 20.25 -10.13 4.72
CA GLU A 377 19.64 -11.30 5.33
C GLU A 377 19.49 -12.46 4.34
N SER A 378 19.16 -12.18 3.06
CA SER A 378 19.02 -13.18 1.99
C SER A 378 20.33 -13.84 1.57
N LYS A 379 21.48 -13.25 1.90
CA LYS A 379 22.81 -13.81 1.61
C LYS A 379 23.29 -14.78 2.70
N GLY A 380 22.58 -14.83 3.84
CA GLY A 380 22.80 -15.85 4.86
C GLY A 380 22.26 -17.22 4.41
N GLU A 381 22.83 -18.32 4.89
CA GLU A 381 22.20 -19.63 4.72
C GLU A 381 20.84 -19.62 5.43
N LYS A 382 19.78 -19.97 4.71
CA LYS A 382 18.46 -20.14 5.30
C LYS A 382 18.51 -21.27 6.32
N GLN A 383 18.16 -20.96 7.56
CA GLN A 383 17.95 -21.97 8.59
C GLN A 383 16.56 -22.61 8.41
N ASN A 384 16.39 -23.86 8.85
CA ASN A 384 15.09 -24.49 8.93
C ASN A 384 14.17 -23.63 9.82
N GLY A 385 13.12 -23.04 9.23
CA GLY A 385 12.20 -22.13 9.90
C GLY A 385 12.36 -20.64 9.54
N ASP A 386 13.30 -20.27 8.66
CA ASP A 386 13.48 -18.89 8.18
C ASP A 386 12.43 -18.46 7.14
N ASP A 387 11.61 -19.37 6.64
CA ASP A 387 10.52 -19.02 5.75
C ASP A 387 9.43 -18.32 6.57
N ASP A 388 9.03 -17.10 6.14
CA ASP A 388 8.00 -16.25 6.76
C ASP A 388 8.34 -15.56 8.10
N CYS A 389 9.59 -15.15 8.32
CA CYS A 389 9.95 -14.33 9.49
C CYS A 389 9.60 -12.83 9.33
N VAL A 390 8.76 -12.47 8.34
CA VAL A 390 8.35 -11.09 8.08
C VAL A 390 7.16 -10.72 8.93
N LEU A 391 7.26 -9.60 9.65
CA LEU A 391 6.13 -8.97 10.33
C LEU A 391 5.59 -7.82 9.49
N ALA A 392 4.28 -7.69 9.45
CA ALA A 392 3.63 -6.59 8.76
C ALA A 392 3.88 -5.27 9.51
N ALA A 393 4.29 -4.24 8.76
CA ALA A 393 4.53 -2.90 9.28
C ALA A 393 3.44 -1.94 8.77
N GLY A 394 2.58 -1.47 9.68
CA GLY A 394 1.55 -0.47 9.38
C GLY A 394 2.00 0.97 9.63
N GLY A 395 3.29 1.19 9.92
CA GLY A 395 3.87 2.51 10.23
C GLY A 395 3.89 2.88 11.72
N SER A 396 3.33 2.04 12.59
CA SER A 396 3.44 2.14 14.04
C SER A 396 3.91 0.82 14.63
N VAL A 397 4.71 0.84 15.70
CA VAL A 397 5.14 -0.40 16.39
C VAL A 397 3.94 -1.19 16.93
N ALA A 398 2.83 -0.53 17.27
CA ALA A 398 1.61 -1.19 17.72
C ALA A 398 0.98 -2.09 16.61
N THR A 399 1.08 -1.70 15.34
CA THR A 399 0.62 -2.54 14.22
C THR A 399 1.48 -3.80 14.08
N THR A 400 2.79 -3.65 14.22
CA THR A 400 3.73 -4.77 14.20
C THR A 400 3.56 -5.69 15.42
N ALA A 401 3.21 -5.12 16.59
CA ALA A 401 2.94 -5.89 17.81
C ALA A 401 1.67 -6.73 17.68
N TRP A 402 0.62 -6.20 17.06
CA TRP A 402 -0.58 -6.97 16.74
C TRP A 402 -0.27 -8.11 15.76
N ASP A 403 0.52 -7.81 14.69
CA ASP A 403 0.89 -8.84 13.72
C ASP A 403 1.80 -9.91 14.32
N PHE A 404 2.67 -9.55 15.27
CA PHE A 404 3.44 -10.53 16.04
C PHE A 404 2.53 -11.41 16.90
N ALA A 405 1.50 -10.84 17.59
CA ALA A 405 0.52 -11.62 18.33
C ALA A 405 -0.20 -12.64 17.43
N ARG A 406 -0.65 -12.20 16.23
CA ARG A 406 -1.20 -13.09 15.20
C ARG A 406 -0.20 -14.17 14.76
N TYR A 407 1.04 -13.77 14.50
CA TYR A 407 2.12 -14.65 14.04
C TYR A 407 2.39 -15.81 14.99
N ILE A 408 2.38 -15.52 16.29
CA ILE A 408 2.59 -16.55 17.33
C ILE A 408 1.33 -17.41 17.57
N GLY A 409 0.22 -17.14 16.87
CA GLY A 409 -1.02 -17.89 16.96
C GLY A 409 -1.94 -17.46 18.10
N ALA A 410 -1.65 -16.35 18.78
CA ALA A 410 -2.44 -15.86 19.90
C ALA A 410 -3.84 -15.41 19.44
N LYS A 411 -4.86 -15.80 20.18
CA LYS A 411 -6.25 -15.37 20.00
C LYS A 411 -7.08 -15.65 21.28
N PRO A 412 -7.92 -14.70 21.71
CA PRO A 412 -8.09 -13.35 21.16
C PRO A 412 -6.87 -12.45 21.41
N VAL A 413 -6.80 -11.34 20.65
CA VAL A 413 -5.82 -10.27 20.85
C VAL A 413 -6.54 -9.07 21.46
N ILE A 414 -6.05 -8.58 22.59
CA ILE A 414 -6.59 -7.42 23.29
C ILE A 414 -5.61 -6.26 23.12
N MET A 415 -6.03 -5.19 22.49
CA MET A 415 -5.24 -3.97 22.36
C MET A 415 -5.54 -3.05 23.56
N ALA A 416 -4.52 -2.65 24.29
CA ALA A 416 -4.63 -1.73 25.42
C ALA A 416 -3.76 -0.50 25.19
N GLY A 417 -4.33 0.69 25.39
CA GLY A 417 -3.62 1.95 25.09
C GLY A 417 -3.51 2.27 23.61
N LEU A 418 -4.33 1.65 22.76
CA LEU A 418 -4.39 1.93 21.31
C LEU A 418 -5.43 3.02 21.05
N ASP A 419 -5.09 4.27 21.34
CA ASP A 419 -6.01 5.39 21.14
C ASP A 419 -6.01 5.90 19.68
N LEU A 420 -4.87 5.94 19.02
CA LEU A 420 -4.68 6.52 17.68
C LEU A 420 -5.32 7.91 17.53
N ALA A 421 -5.32 8.65 18.62
CA ALA A 421 -5.97 9.95 18.79
C ALA A 421 -5.35 10.67 19.99
N TYR A 422 -5.85 11.86 20.24
CA TYR A 422 -5.42 12.74 21.32
C TYR A 422 -6.55 13.01 22.32
N PRO A 423 -7.08 11.99 23.03
CA PRO A 423 -8.09 12.18 24.05
C PRO A 423 -7.57 13.14 25.11
N GLY A 424 -8.40 14.12 25.49
CA GLY A 424 -7.95 15.18 26.41
C GLY A 424 -6.78 16.04 25.93
N LYS A 425 -6.49 16.02 24.60
CA LYS A 425 -5.32 16.67 23.98
C LYS A 425 -3.97 16.11 24.44
N GLN A 426 -3.94 14.89 24.95
CA GLN A 426 -2.72 14.18 25.32
C GLN A 426 -2.20 13.36 24.15
N THR A 427 -0.89 13.33 23.95
CA THR A 427 -0.25 12.56 22.87
C THR A 427 0.12 11.14 23.29
N HIS A 428 0.46 10.96 24.56
CA HIS A 428 0.87 9.68 25.17
C HIS A 428 0.32 9.62 26.62
N PHE A 429 0.52 8.48 27.26
CA PHE A 429 0.19 8.33 28.68
C PHE A 429 1.02 9.26 29.56
N ALA A 430 0.49 9.65 30.72
CA ALA A 430 1.15 10.54 31.67
C ALA A 430 2.46 9.93 32.21
N GLY A 431 3.54 10.71 32.17
CA GLY A 431 4.89 10.27 32.56
C GLY A 431 5.59 9.44 31.48
N SER A 432 5.18 9.56 30.22
CA SER A 432 5.93 9.04 29.07
C SER A 432 7.26 9.78 28.91
N THR A 433 8.24 9.13 28.28
CA THR A 433 9.55 9.74 27.99
C THR A 433 9.42 11.04 27.18
N PHE A 434 8.41 11.12 26.32
CA PHE A 434 8.14 12.34 25.54
C PHE A 434 7.69 13.49 26.43
N GLU A 435 6.75 13.27 27.36
CA GLU A 435 6.32 14.29 28.31
C GLU A 435 7.46 14.70 29.24
N GLU A 436 8.17 13.74 29.83
CA GLU A 436 9.32 14.03 30.69
C GLU A 436 10.36 14.88 29.95
N ALA A 437 10.65 14.59 28.69
CA ALA A 437 11.59 15.37 27.89
C ALA A 437 11.12 16.79 27.61
N VAL A 438 9.81 16.98 27.37
CA VAL A 438 9.21 18.31 27.15
C VAL A 438 9.24 19.13 28.44
N HIS A 439 8.85 18.53 29.57
CA HIS A 439 8.86 19.21 30.85
C HIS A 439 10.27 19.58 31.35
N THR A 440 11.23 18.65 31.20
CA THR A 440 12.64 18.91 31.62
C THR A 440 13.35 19.97 30.78
N ARG A 441 12.91 20.20 29.54
CA ARG A 441 13.44 21.20 28.62
C ARG A 441 12.66 22.52 28.67
N SER A 442 11.55 22.57 29.38
CA SER A 442 10.71 23.75 29.44
C SER A 442 11.43 24.90 30.17
N THR A 443 11.18 26.11 29.67
CA THR A 443 11.71 27.37 30.24
C THR A 443 10.56 28.36 30.36
N ARG A 444 10.82 29.50 31.04
CA ARG A 444 9.82 30.57 31.18
C ARG A 444 9.30 31.09 29.83
N VAL A 445 10.12 31.07 28.78
CA VAL A 445 9.79 31.61 27.44
C VAL A 445 9.43 30.52 26.44
N ALA A 446 9.61 29.25 26.77
CA ALA A 446 9.23 28.09 25.96
C ALA A 446 8.65 27.03 26.90
N SER A 447 7.35 27.12 27.16
CA SER A 447 6.66 26.25 28.12
C SER A 447 6.37 24.88 27.54
N ALA A 448 6.16 23.90 28.40
CA ALA A 448 5.77 22.53 28.00
C ALA A 448 4.43 22.53 27.26
N GLU A 449 3.48 23.38 27.68
CA GLU A 449 2.17 23.52 27.03
C GLU A 449 2.29 24.03 25.60
N GLN A 450 3.17 25.02 25.36
CA GLN A 450 3.41 25.51 24.01
C GLN A 450 4.05 24.47 23.12
N ALA A 451 4.99 23.68 23.64
CA ALA A 451 5.61 22.58 22.91
C ALA A 451 4.57 21.49 22.57
N ASN A 452 3.70 21.13 23.51
CA ASN A 452 2.60 20.19 23.28
C ASN A 452 1.59 20.72 22.26
N PHE A 453 1.19 21.99 22.37
CA PHE A 453 0.32 22.65 21.39
C PHE A 453 0.91 22.59 19.99
N ASN A 454 2.17 22.97 19.84
CA ASN A 454 2.86 22.92 18.55
C ASN A 454 2.93 21.48 17.99
N SER A 455 3.22 20.50 18.84
CA SER A 455 3.26 19.09 18.45
C SER A 455 1.91 18.60 17.93
N LEU A 456 0.82 18.93 18.61
CA LEU A 456 -0.54 18.52 18.23
C LEU A 456 -1.00 19.19 16.93
N TYR A 457 -0.78 20.51 16.79
CA TYR A 457 -1.37 21.28 15.69
C TYR A 457 -0.50 21.36 14.44
N SER A 458 0.81 21.09 14.54
CA SER A 458 1.70 21.02 13.36
C SER A 458 1.36 19.90 12.38
N ALA A 459 0.66 18.87 12.84
CA ALA A 459 0.25 17.72 12.03
C ALA A 459 -1.14 17.91 11.37
N PHE A 460 -1.73 19.11 11.42
CA PHE A 460 -3.06 19.39 10.89
C PHE A 460 -4.11 18.40 11.41
N PRO A 461 -4.38 18.40 12.72
CA PRO A 461 -5.32 17.47 13.33
C PRO A 461 -6.75 17.72 12.85
N SER A 462 -7.57 16.67 12.85
CA SER A 462 -8.97 16.69 12.50
C SER A 462 -9.80 15.87 13.48
N LEU A 463 -11.10 16.15 13.57
CA LEU A 463 -12.03 15.41 14.42
C LEU A 463 -12.54 14.18 13.65
N HIS A 464 -12.50 13.03 14.31
CA HIS A 464 -13.01 11.77 13.78
C HIS A 464 -13.86 11.05 14.82
N GLN A 465 -14.73 10.13 14.36
CA GLN A 465 -15.60 9.36 15.22
C GLN A 465 -14.80 8.58 16.26
N ASP A 466 -15.24 8.62 17.49
CA ASP A 466 -14.75 7.80 18.61
C ASP A 466 -15.64 6.58 18.87
N TYR A 467 -15.26 5.74 19.83
CA TYR A 467 -16.01 4.56 20.21
C TYR A 467 -17.30 4.86 20.98
N ALA A 468 -17.45 6.05 21.55
CA ALA A 468 -18.64 6.47 22.28
C ALA A 468 -19.72 7.12 21.39
N GLY A 469 -19.47 7.21 20.07
CA GLY A 469 -20.36 7.88 19.12
C GLY A 469 -20.20 9.40 19.05
N GLY A 470 -19.20 9.94 19.77
CA GLY A 470 -18.76 11.33 19.69
C GLY A 470 -17.62 11.52 18.66
N THR A 471 -16.75 12.51 18.94
CA THR A 471 -15.58 12.79 18.12
C THR A 471 -14.34 13.02 18.97
N VAL A 472 -13.19 12.57 18.47
CA VAL A 472 -11.88 12.74 19.09
C VAL A 472 -10.90 13.37 18.08
N LEU A 473 -9.97 14.17 18.59
CA LEU A 473 -8.93 14.78 17.81
C LEU A 473 -7.86 13.74 17.42
N THR A 474 -7.54 13.65 16.12
CA THR A 474 -6.50 12.76 15.60
C THR A 474 -5.76 13.43 14.44
N ASP A 475 -4.71 12.83 13.90
CA ASP A 475 -4.00 13.32 12.73
C ASP A 475 -3.92 12.28 11.60
N ARG A 476 -3.41 12.72 10.44
CA ARG A 476 -3.30 11.87 9.23
C ARG A 476 -2.45 10.62 9.44
N ARG A 477 -1.44 10.66 10.32
CA ARG A 477 -0.57 9.49 10.60
C ARG A 477 -1.33 8.47 11.42
N MET A 478 -2.02 8.91 12.47
CA MET A 478 -2.84 8.04 13.33
C MET A 478 -3.98 7.38 12.53
N LEU A 479 -4.60 8.14 11.60
CA LEU A 479 -5.61 7.60 10.70
C LEU A 479 -5.06 6.52 9.76
N LEU A 480 -3.82 6.66 9.26
CA LEU A 480 -3.20 5.58 8.48
C LEU A 480 -3.06 4.29 9.29
N TYR A 481 -2.71 4.41 10.56
CA TYR A 481 -2.61 3.24 11.44
C TYR A 481 -3.99 2.63 11.71
N ALA A 482 -5.02 3.46 11.90
CA ALA A 482 -6.41 2.98 12.05
C ALA A 482 -6.88 2.25 10.78
N TRP A 483 -6.62 2.78 9.59
CA TRP A 483 -6.94 2.14 8.31
C TRP A 483 -6.14 0.85 8.07
N TRP A 484 -4.90 0.78 8.56
CA TRP A 484 -4.14 -0.45 8.53
C TRP A 484 -4.82 -1.54 9.36
N PHE A 485 -5.25 -1.22 10.59
CA PHE A 485 -6.02 -2.15 11.42
C PHE A 485 -7.32 -2.56 10.73
N GLU A 486 -8.14 -1.61 10.25
CA GLU A 486 -9.38 -1.88 9.52
C GLU A 486 -9.17 -2.90 8.39
N SER A 487 -8.18 -2.66 7.52
CA SER A 487 -7.90 -3.54 6.39
C SER A 487 -7.31 -4.89 6.80
N THR A 488 -6.49 -4.91 7.86
CA THR A 488 -5.82 -6.14 8.32
C THR A 488 -6.78 -7.04 9.09
N LEU A 489 -7.65 -6.48 9.91
CA LEU A 489 -8.69 -7.24 10.61
C LEU A 489 -9.68 -7.87 9.63
N ALA A 490 -10.05 -7.17 8.56
CA ALA A 490 -10.86 -7.73 7.49
C ALA A 490 -10.17 -8.90 6.75
N LYS A 491 -8.83 -8.86 6.64
CA LYS A 491 -8.02 -9.93 6.02
C LYS A 491 -7.89 -11.16 6.92
N TYR A 492 -7.87 -10.98 8.24
CA TYR A 492 -7.66 -12.06 9.23
C TYR A 492 -8.84 -12.13 10.24
N PRO A 493 -10.06 -12.43 9.78
CA PRO A 493 -11.26 -12.42 10.63
C PRO A 493 -11.25 -13.51 11.73
N GLU A 494 -10.38 -14.53 11.59
CA GLU A 494 -10.18 -15.59 12.58
C GLU A 494 -9.42 -15.09 13.83
N VAL A 495 -8.71 -13.97 13.74
CA VAL A 495 -8.00 -13.35 14.87
C VAL A 495 -8.92 -12.33 15.52
N LYS A 496 -9.78 -12.81 16.43
CA LYS A 496 -10.67 -11.92 17.20
C LYS A 496 -9.83 -10.88 17.94
N THR A 497 -10.06 -9.61 17.63
CA THR A 497 -9.30 -8.49 18.19
C THR A 497 -10.26 -7.52 18.86
N PHE A 498 -9.91 -7.05 20.04
CA PHE A 498 -10.70 -6.10 20.82
C PHE A 498 -9.84 -4.91 21.25
N ASN A 499 -10.47 -3.74 21.43
CA ASN A 499 -9.81 -2.58 22.00
C ASN A 499 -10.32 -2.40 23.44
N LEU A 500 -9.43 -2.47 24.42
CA LEU A 500 -9.77 -2.40 25.83
C LEU A 500 -10.16 -0.97 26.23
N MET A 501 -11.39 -0.78 26.71
CA MET A 501 -11.92 0.50 27.20
C MET A 501 -11.44 1.71 26.34
N PRO A 502 -11.74 1.74 25.03
CA PRO A 502 -11.10 2.69 24.11
C PRO A 502 -11.60 4.12 24.33
N HIS A 503 -10.69 5.08 24.30
CA HIS A 503 -10.97 6.52 24.31
C HIS A 503 -10.53 7.21 23.00
N GLY A 504 -10.07 6.44 22.03
CA GLY A 504 -9.48 6.91 20.79
C GLY A 504 -10.44 6.86 19.61
N VAL A 505 -9.85 6.94 18.39
CA VAL A 505 -10.59 6.87 17.13
C VAL A 505 -11.22 5.49 16.95
N PHE A 506 -12.46 5.46 16.46
CA PHE A 506 -13.16 4.22 16.14
C PHE A 506 -12.47 3.47 15.00
N ILE A 507 -12.22 2.17 15.21
CA ILE A 507 -11.59 1.29 14.22
C ILE A 507 -12.62 0.22 13.81
N PRO A 508 -13.11 0.23 12.56
CA PRO A 508 -14.00 -0.80 12.07
C PRO A 508 -13.39 -2.21 12.20
N GLY A 509 -14.17 -3.18 12.64
CA GLY A 509 -13.70 -4.55 12.85
C GLY A 509 -12.96 -4.80 14.17
N MET A 510 -12.75 -3.77 15.01
CA MET A 510 -12.16 -3.87 16.34
C MET A 510 -13.18 -3.39 17.40
N PRO A 511 -14.07 -4.24 17.91
CA PRO A 511 -15.05 -3.86 18.92
C PRO A 511 -14.38 -3.44 20.23
N ALA A 512 -15.06 -2.56 20.98
CA ALA A 512 -14.66 -2.21 22.33
C ALA A 512 -14.80 -3.43 23.24
N CYS A 513 -13.87 -3.56 24.19
CA CYS A 513 -13.91 -4.51 25.30
C CYS A 513 -14.07 -3.72 26.59
N THR A 514 -15.19 -3.88 27.29
CA THR A 514 -15.38 -3.25 28.60
C THR A 514 -14.51 -3.93 29.67
N ALA A 515 -14.38 -3.32 30.86
CA ALA A 515 -13.69 -3.95 31.98
C ALA A 515 -14.37 -5.27 32.39
N GLU A 516 -15.70 -5.35 32.30
CA GLU A 516 -16.49 -6.55 32.60
C GLU A 516 -16.25 -7.65 31.57
N ASP A 517 -16.26 -7.30 30.25
CA ASP A 517 -15.94 -8.25 29.18
C ASP A 517 -14.52 -8.78 29.34
N PHE A 518 -13.56 -7.90 29.64
CA PHE A 518 -12.16 -8.27 29.87
C PHE A 518 -12.03 -9.22 31.07
N ALA A 519 -12.79 -8.95 32.14
CA ALA A 519 -12.88 -9.86 33.29
C ALA A 519 -13.45 -11.24 32.94
N GLY A 520 -14.27 -11.36 31.88
CA GLY A 520 -14.78 -12.63 31.33
C GLY A 520 -13.80 -13.40 30.44
N ILE A 521 -12.78 -12.73 29.87
CA ILE A 521 -11.83 -13.37 28.95
C ILE A 521 -10.88 -14.28 29.74
N THR A 522 -10.61 -15.48 29.24
CA THR A 522 -9.64 -16.41 29.82
C THR A 522 -8.25 -16.12 29.25
N GLY A 523 -7.19 -16.28 30.06
CA GLY A 523 -5.80 -16.15 29.60
C GLY A 523 -5.36 -17.25 28.64
N GLY A 524 -6.03 -18.39 28.67
CA GLY A 524 -5.66 -19.59 27.92
C GLY A 524 -4.69 -20.48 28.70
N LEU A 525 -3.40 -20.36 28.48
CA LEU A 525 -2.37 -21.11 29.21
C LEU A 525 -2.09 -20.47 30.57
N PRO A 526 -1.89 -21.26 31.65
CA PRO A 526 -1.39 -20.73 32.91
C PRO A 526 0.04 -20.19 32.77
N ARG A 527 0.39 -19.21 33.61
CA ARG A 527 1.70 -18.52 33.57
C ARG A 527 2.89 -19.48 33.52
N ALA A 528 2.86 -20.53 34.37
CA ALA A 528 3.93 -21.53 34.40
C ALA A 528 4.13 -22.23 33.05
N ALA A 529 3.05 -22.55 32.33
CA ALA A 529 3.11 -23.16 31.00
C ALA A 529 3.63 -22.19 29.93
N ILE A 530 3.26 -20.90 30.03
CA ILE A 530 3.81 -19.85 29.16
C ILE A 530 5.33 -19.74 29.39
N ASP A 531 5.77 -19.66 30.64
CA ASP A 531 7.18 -19.53 31.01
C ASP A 531 8.03 -20.73 30.57
N GLU A 532 7.53 -21.95 30.78
CA GLU A 532 8.16 -23.19 30.34
C GLU A 532 8.30 -23.24 28.81
N ARG A 533 7.24 -22.84 28.08
CA ARG A 533 7.25 -22.82 26.62
C ARG A 533 8.25 -21.80 26.09
N LEU A 534 8.27 -20.59 26.65
CA LEU A 534 9.25 -19.57 26.29
C LEU A 534 10.69 -20.04 26.54
N GLU A 535 10.94 -20.65 27.72
CA GLU A 535 12.27 -21.17 28.04
C GLU A 535 12.71 -22.27 27.08
N THR A 536 11.78 -23.18 26.75
CA THR A 536 12.05 -24.28 25.80
C THR A 536 12.37 -23.73 24.41
N LEU A 537 11.60 -22.74 23.90
CA LEU A 537 11.86 -22.12 22.60
C LEU A 537 13.22 -21.43 22.57
N ILE A 538 13.56 -20.65 23.61
CA ILE A 538 14.86 -19.98 23.70
C ILE A 538 16.01 -21.01 23.72
N LYS A 539 15.90 -22.03 24.56
CA LYS A 539 16.94 -23.07 24.70
C LYS A 539 17.15 -23.85 23.41
N ASN A 540 16.09 -24.21 22.71
CA ASN A 540 16.18 -24.96 21.46
C ASN A 540 16.86 -24.14 20.36
N VAL A 541 16.54 -22.85 20.25
CA VAL A 541 17.12 -21.99 19.24
C VAL A 541 18.56 -21.61 19.59
N TYR A 542 18.83 -21.15 20.80
CA TYR A 542 20.18 -20.79 21.26
C TYR A 542 20.98 -22.03 21.71
N SER A 543 20.85 -23.12 20.94
CA SER A 543 21.59 -24.36 21.17
C SER A 543 23.10 -24.19 20.89
N GLN A 544 23.90 -25.15 21.34
CA GLN A 544 25.35 -25.15 21.07
C GLN A 544 25.65 -25.14 19.56
N ALA A 545 24.83 -25.80 18.75
CA ALA A 545 24.96 -25.79 17.28
C ALA A 545 24.79 -24.39 16.71
N PHE A 546 23.75 -23.63 17.14
CA PHE A 546 23.53 -22.24 16.72
C PHE A 546 24.73 -21.35 17.07
N LEU A 547 25.28 -21.49 18.31
CA LEU A 547 26.43 -20.70 18.76
C LEU A 547 27.70 -21.04 17.98
N THR A 548 27.90 -22.29 17.63
CA THR A 548 29.06 -22.74 16.83
C THR A 548 29.00 -22.17 15.41
N ASP A 549 27.83 -22.06 14.83
CA ASP A 549 27.62 -21.54 13.48
C ASP A 549 27.75 -20.01 13.36
N CYS A 550 27.76 -19.27 14.49
CA CYS A 550 27.93 -17.80 14.46
C CYS A 550 29.21 -17.36 13.72
N GLY A 551 30.30 -18.15 13.83
CA GLY A 551 31.56 -17.86 13.13
C GLY A 551 31.45 -17.96 11.60
N ALA A 552 30.70 -18.95 11.09
CA ALA A 552 30.44 -19.11 9.67
C ALA A 552 29.58 -17.95 9.13
N ARG A 553 28.50 -17.65 9.84
CA ARG A 553 27.62 -16.48 9.51
C ARG A 553 28.39 -15.17 9.50
N LYS A 554 29.31 -14.97 10.46
CA LYS A 554 30.14 -13.76 10.51
C LYS A 554 31.03 -13.63 9.27
N ARG A 555 31.71 -14.72 8.86
CA ARG A 555 32.57 -14.73 7.65
C ARG A 555 31.74 -14.43 6.37
N GLN A 556 30.59 -15.07 6.24
CA GLN A 556 29.71 -14.86 5.09
C GLN A 556 29.19 -13.41 5.01
N LEU A 557 28.79 -12.85 6.16
CA LEU A 557 28.33 -11.47 6.23
C LEU A 557 29.46 -10.48 5.92
N ALA A 558 30.69 -10.74 6.38
CA ALA A 558 31.85 -9.93 6.03
C ALA A 558 32.14 -9.94 4.53
N ALA A 559 32.03 -11.11 3.87
CA ALA A 559 32.15 -11.23 2.43
C ALA A 559 31.05 -10.43 1.69
N SER A 560 29.81 -10.49 2.19
CA SER A 560 28.69 -9.72 1.61
C SER A 560 28.91 -8.21 1.76
N VAL A 561 29.38 -7.73 2.90
CA VAL A 561 29.69 -6.30 3.12
C VAL A 561 30.82 -5.85 2.19
N LYS A 562 31.85 -6.66 1.99
CA LYS A 562 32.92 -6.36 1.04
C LYS A 562 32.37 -6.23 -0.39
N ALA A 563 31.58 -7.20 -0.84
CA ALA A 563 30.98 -7.16 -2.19
C ALA A 563 30.05 -5.94 -2.37
N MET A 564 29.33 -5.54 -1.34
CA MET A 564 28.50 -4.33 -1.36
C MET A 564 29.32 -3.05 -1.41
N THR A 565 30.45 -2.99 -0.70
CA THR A 565 31.37 -1.86 -0.76
C THR A 565 31.87 -1.67 -2.20
N GLU A 566 32.30 -2.76 -2.87
CA GLU A 566 32.74 -2.75 -4.25
C GLU A 566 31.59 -2.35 -5.22
N SER A 567 30.41 -2.88 -4.98
CA SER A 567 29.21 -2.54 -5.79
C SER A 567 28.80 -1.08 -5.63
N ALA A 568 28.88 -0.51 -4.43
CA ALA A 568 28.59 0.89 -4.19
C ALA A 568 29.60 1.82 -4.90
N ALA A 569 30.89 1.46 -4.86
CA ALA A 569 31.93 2.18 -5.60
C ALA A 569 31.70 2.10 -7.13
N GLY A 570 31.33 0.93 -7.64
CA GLY A 570 30.97 0.75 -9.06
C GLY A 570 29.76 1.57 -9.48
N LEU A 571 28.72 1.63 -8.65
CA LEU A 571 27.53 2.45 -8.88
C LEU A 571 27.87 3.94 -8.91
N ALA A 572 28.73 4.42 -8.00
CA ALA A 572 29.18 5.80 -7.99
C ALA A 572 29.92 6.17 -9.29
N ALA A 573 30.82 5.30 -9.78
CA ALA A 573 31.54 5.51 -11.03
C ALA A 573 30.61 5.49 -12.26
N GLN A 574 29.62 4.61 -12.29
CA GLN A 574 28.61 4.59 -13.37
C GLN A 574 27.75 5.85 -13.37
N ALA A 575 27.31 6.33 -12.21
CA ALA A 575 26.53 7.54 -12.09
C ALA A 575 27.35 8.78 -12.50
N GLU A 576 28.62 8.87 -12.13
CA GLU A 576 29.54 9.94 -12.58
C GLU A 576 29.71 9.97 -14.10
N LYS A 577 29.85 8.79 -14.72
CA LYS A 577 29.87 8.66 -16.16
C LYS A 577 28.58 9.13 -16.81
N ALA A 578 27.43 8.80 -16.22
CA ALA A 578 26.14 9.24 -16.72
C ALA A 578 25.93 10.75 -16.58
N GLU A 579 26.38 11.38 -15.48
CA GLU A 579 26.39 12.84 -15.32
C GLU A 579 27.21 13.50 -16.47
N ALA A 580 28.40 12.98 -16.75
CA ALA A 580 29.24 13.51 -17.84
C ALA A 580 28.60 13.36 -19.23
N LEU A 581 27.89 12.23 -19.47
CA LEU A 581 27.15 12.03 -20.73
C LEU A 581 25.96 13.00 -20.86
N CYS A 582 25.24 13.27 -19.79
CA CYS A 582 24.15 14.25 -19.78
C CYS A 582 24.65 15.66 -20.09
N ARG A 583 25.78 16.08 -19.52
CA ARG A 583 26.40 17.39 -19.86
C ARG A 583 26.78 17.49 -21.32
N ARG A 584 27.44 16.47 -21.87
CA ARG A 584 27.76 16.42 -23.29
C ARG A 584 26.54 16.48 -24.21
N LEU A 585 25.45 15.81 -23.80
CA LEU A 585 24.16 15.85 -24.50
C LEU A 585 23.55 17.26 -24.48
N ALA A 586 23.65 17.96 -23.34
CA ALA A 586 23.15 19.32 -23.16
C ALA A 586 23.96 20.30 -24.05
N GLU A 587 25.29 20.23 -24.03
CA GLU A 587 26.18 21.03 -24.89
C GLU A 587 25.89 20.82 -26.35
N TYR A 588 25.64 19.56 -26.75
CA TYR A 588 25.30 19.18 -28.12
C TYR A 588 23.96 19.80 -28.57
N ASN A 589 22.93 19.77 -27.71
CA ASN A 589 21.63 20.36 -28.00
C ASN A 589 21.69 21.89 -28.09
N GLU A 590 22.56 22.55 -27.31
CA GLU A 590 22.78 23.99 -27.40
C GLU A 590 23.52 24.41 -28.65
N ALA A 591 24.53 23.63 -29.08
CA ALA A 591 25.25 23.84 -30.31
C ALA A 591 24.35 23.70 -31.56
N GLY A 592 23.51 22.64 -31.58
CA GLY A 592 22.54 22.42 -32.65
C GLY A 592 21.48 23.52 -32.75
N LYS A 593 21.09 24.16 -31.65
CA LYS A 593 20.20 25.33 -31.68
C LYS A 593 20.86 26.60 -32.26
N ARG A 594 22.16 26.74 -32.09
CA ARG A 594 22.92 27.89 -32.64
C ARG A 594 23.19 27.73 -34.14
N GLU A 595 23.31 26.48 -34.63
CA GLU A 595 23.60 26.17 -36.05
C GLU A 595 22.32 26.01 -36.90
N SER A 596 21.12 25.82 -36.30
CA SER A 596 19.87 25.67 -37.07
C SER A 596 19.39 26.94 -37.79
N GLY A 597 20.18 27.99 -37.82
CA GLY A 597 20.07 29.11 -38.76
C GLY A 597 20.57 28.81 -40.17
N ASN A 598 21.24 27.68 -40.44
CA ASN A 598 21.73 27.32 -41.76
C ASN A 598 21.83 25.79 -41.93
N SER A 599 21.05 25.27 -42.86
CA SER A 599 21.02 23.95 -43.50
C SER A 599 21.80 22.77 -42.90
N GLY A 600 21.03 21.74 -42.56
CA GLY A 600 21.32 20.39 -42.18
C GLY A 600 22.60 19.69 -42.51
N ASN A 601 23.15 18.99 -41.54
CA ASN A 601 24.04 17.86 -41.81
C ASN A 601 23.78 16.73 -40.81
N GLY A 602 23.56 15.52 -41.32
CA GLY A 602 23.16 14.30 -40.58
C GLY A 602 24.24 13.67 -39.65
N SER A 603 25.35 14.36 -39.35
CA SER A 603 26.38 13.86 -38.42
C SER A 603 25.95 14.02 -36.94
N GLY A 604 25.16 15.05 -36.62
CA GLY A 604 24.70 15.35 -35.30
C GLY A 604 23.78 14.29 -34.69
N THR A 605 22.92 13.71 -35.49
CA THR A 605 21.95 12.69 -35.03
C THR A 605 22.60 11.36 -34.62
N ARG A 606 23.76 11.02 -35.24
CA ARG A 606 24.44 9.74 -34.94
C ARG A 606 25.24 9.77 -33.65
N GLU A 607 25.88 10.88 -33.35
CA GLU A 607 26.61 11.06 -32.08
C GLU A 607 25.63 11.19 -30.88
N GLN A 608 24.55 11.93 -31.04
CA GLN A 608 23.48 12.05 -30.07
C GLN A 608 22.84 10.68 -29.76
N ALA A 609 22.55 9.87 -30.80
CA ALA A 609 22.02 8.52 -30.63
C ALA A 609 23.00 7.60 -29.86
N ALA A 610 24.31 7.74 -30.12
CA ALA A 610 25.34 6.98 -29.41
C ALA A 610 25.45 7.36 -27.92
N LEU A 611 25.30 8.64 -27.57
CA LEU A 611 25.30 9.10 -26.21
C LEU A 611 24.05 8.58 -25.45
N ILE A 612 22.87 8.63 -26.06
CA ILE A 612 21.62 8.10 -25.50
C ILE A 612 21.71 6.58 -25.29
N ALA A 613 22.28 5.83 -26.25
CA ALA A 613 22.49 4.40 -26.13
C ALA A 613 23.41 4.03 -24.95
N GLN A 614 24.44 4.84 -24.67
CA GLN A 614 25.31 4.67 -23.52
C GLN A 614 24.57 4.95 -22.20
N LEU A 615 23.73 5.98 -22.15
CA LEU A 615 22.88 6.29 -20.97
C LEU A 615 21.90 5.16 -20.69
N ASN A 616 21.20 4.67 -21.71
CA ASN A 616 20.26 3.54 -21.56
C ASN A 616 20.96 2.29 -21.01
N LYS A 617 22.19 2.00 -21.42
CA LYS A 617 22.97 0.87 -20.89
C LYS A 617 23.33 1.07 -19.43
N ILE A 618 23.64 2.29 -18.99
CA ILE A 618 23.88 2.61 -17.58
C ILE A 618 22.60 2.47 -16.79
N ASP A 619 21.47 2.94 -17.31
CA ASP A 619 20.15 2.79 -16.66
C ASP A 619 19.78 1.33 -16.46
N GLU A 620 19.99 0.46 -17.46
CA GLU A 620 19.76 -0.97 -17.33
C GLU A 620 20.63 -1.59 -16.23
N ASN A 621 21.90 -1.20 -16.13
CA ASN A 621 22.80 -1.67 -15.08
C ASN A 621 22.34 -1.19 -13.69
N ILE A 622 21.88 0.05 -13.55
CA ILE A 622 21.38 0.61 -12.28
C ILE A 622 20.07 -0.07 -11.87
N LYS A 623 19.21 -0.42 -12.82
CA LYS A 623 17.92 -1.10 -12.56
C LYS A 623 18.07 -2.56 -12.12
N ASN A 624 19.26 -3.15 -12.23
CA ASN A 624 19.51 -4.55 -11.94
C ASN A 624 20.33 -4.77 -10.65
N GLY A 625 20.07 -5.86 -9.95
CA GLY A 625 20.85 -6.31 -8.79
C GLY A 625 20.87 -5.36 -7.60
N PHE A 626 21.99 -5.36 -6.85
CA PHE A 626 22.18 -4.57 -5.62
C PHE A 626 22.01 -3.05 -5.85
N ALA A 627 22.37 -2.52 -7.02
CA ALA A 627 22.19 -1.12 -7.35
C ALA A 627 20.72 -0.69 -7.24
N LYS A 628 19.80 -1.53 -7.72
CA LYS A 628 18.35 -1.30 -7.60
C LYS A 628 17.92 -1.20 -6.14
N ASP A 629 18.34 -2.12 -5.29
CA ASP A 629 17.95 -2.17 -3.88
C ASP A 629 18.53 -0.98 -3.11
N LEU A 630 19.77 -0.60 -3.39
CA LEU A 630 20.41 0.59 -2.80
C LEU A 630 19.71 1.88 -3.25
N VAL A 631 19.43 2.01 -4.55
CA VAL A 631 18.74 3.16 -5.12
C VAL A 631 17.31 3.23 -4.58
N ALA A 632 16.58 2.11 -4.47
CA ALA A 632 15.22 2.08 -3.93
C ALA A 632 15.14 2.56 -2.47
N VAL A 633 16.17 2.34 -1.65
CA VAL A 633 16.21 2.79 -0.25
C VAL A 633 16.62 4.27 -0.13
N LEU A 634 17.52 4.71 -0.98
CA LEU A 634 18.16 6.01 -0.85
C LEU A 634 17.61 7.04 -1.85
N PHE A 635 16.99 6.57 -2.94
CA PHE A 635 16.49 7.40 -4.02
C PHE A 635 14.97 7.37 -4.06
N PHE A 636 14.34 8.33 -3.38
CA PHE A 636 12.92 8.57 -3.57
C PHE A 636 12.74 9.62 -4.65
N ASN A 637 11.92 9.28 -5.66
CA ASN A 637 11.42 10.26 -6.61
C ASN A 637 10.74 11.37 -5.82
N ASP A 638 11.37 12.53 -5.82
CA ASP A 638 10.72 13.76 -5.45
C ASP A 638 9.68 14.04 -6.54
N GLU A 639 8.47 13.42 -6.40
CA GLU A 639 7.31 13.81 -7.20
C GLU A 639 6.85 15.25 -6.87
N THR A 640 7.54 15.92 -5.97
CA THR A 640 7.36 17.33 -5.70
C THR A 640 8.06 18.14 -6.79
N GLY A 641 7.45 18.31 -7.94
CA GLY A 641 7.52 19.41 -8.91
C GLY A 641 8.80 20.27 -9.10
N LYS A 642 9.87 20.00 -8.38
CA LYS A 642 11.12 20.78 -8.51
C LYS A 642 11.93 20.47 -9.77
N ASP A 643 11.82 19.22 -10.27
CA ASP A 643 12.46 18.83 -11.52
C ASP A 643 11.53 18.98 -12.73
N SER A 644 10.24 19.26 -12.54
CA SER A 644 9.27 19.45 -13.64
C SER A 644 9.53 20.71 -14.49
N ASP A 645 10.23 21.68 -13.93
CA ASP A 645 10.60 22.91 -14.63
C ASP A 645 11.96 22.81 -15.33
N LEU A 646 12.68 21.69 -15.13
CA LEU A 646 13.97 21.46 -15.77
C LEU A 646 13.80 20.83 -17.16
N GLN A 647 14.68 21.20 -18.10
CA GLN A 647 14.83 20.47 -19.36
C GLN A 647 15.12 18.98 -19.05
N PRO A 648 14.59 18.01 -19.80
CA PRO A 648 14.71 16.57 -19.51
C PRO A 648 16.14 16.08 -19.25
N ILE A 649 17.12 16.64 -19.93
CA ILE A 649 18.55 16.27 -19.77
C ILE A 649 19.10 16.79 -18.44
N ALA A 650 18.73 18.01 -18.04
CA ALA A 650 19.15 18.58 -16.76
C ALA A 650 18.51 17.83 -15.58
N ALA A 651 17.27 17.39 -15.71
CA ALA A 651 16.60 16.52 -14.75
C ALA A 651 17.33 15.18 -14.62
N ALA A 652 17.70 14.54 -15.73
CA ALA A 652 18.46 13.29 -15.74
C ALA A 652 19.85 13.46 -15.09
N GLU A 653 20.58 14.56 -15.41
CA GLU A 653 21.87 14.87 -14.78
C GLU A 653 21.73 14.97 -13.24
N ASN A 654 20.71 15.67 -12.78
CA ASN A 654 20.45 15.84 -11.34
C ASN A 654 20.16 14.48 -10.66
N ILE A 655 19.42 13.59 -11.33
CA ILE A 655 19.17 12.22 -10.87
C ILE A 655 20.50 11.46 -10.70
N TYR A 656 21.35 11.42 -11.71
CA TYR A 656 22.63 10.72 -11.63
C TYR A 656 23.57 11.30 -10.57
N LYS A 657 23.61 12.62 -10.42
CA LYS A 657 24.35 13.30 -9.35
C LYS A 657 23.89 12.84 -7.97
N ARG A 658 22.58 12.72 -7.76
CA ARG A 658 22.03 12.21 -6.51
C ARG A 658 22.42 10.75 -6.29
N ILE A 659 22.28 9.88 -7.31
CA ILE A 659 22.71 8.47 -7.23
C ILE A 659 24.18 8.37 -6.85
N ARG A 660 25.06 9.17 -7.48
CA ARG A 660 26.49 9.18 -7.17
C ARG A 660 26.79 9.55 -5.73
N LEU A 661 26.20 10.63 -5.23
CA LEU A 661 26.42 11.08 -3.85
C LEU A 661 25.95 10.02 -2.85
N MET A 662 24.84 9.37 -3.11
CA MET A 662 24.28 8.33 -2.25
C MET A 662 25.11 7.05 -2.30
N ALA A 663 25.61 6.66 -3.46
CA ALA A 663 26.49 5.50 -3.60
C ALA A 663 27.84 5.72 -2.88
N LEU A 664 28.41 6.93 -2.94
CA LEU A 664 29.58 7.29 -2.15
C LEU A 664 29.31 7.23 -0.65
N GLN A 665 28.19 7.77 -0.20
CA GLN A 665 27.79 7.70 1.21
C GLN A 665 27.60 6.25 1.68
N ALA A 666 26.99 5.41 0.89
CA ALA A 666 26.83 3.97 1.17
C ALA A 666 28.19 3.28 1.22
N HIS A 667 29.07 3.55 0.27
CA HIS A 667 30.45 3.03 0.27
C HIS A 667 31.18 3.37 1.58
N ASP A 668 31.12 4.63 2.02
CA ASP A 668 31.80 5.06 3.24
C ASP A 668 31.21 4.38 4.51
N ILE A 669 29.88 4.20 4.56
CA ILE A 669 29.20 3.48 5.63
C ILE A 669 29.68 2.02 5.68
N PHE A 670 29.75 1.33 4.55
CA PHE A 670 30.21 -0.08 4.49
C PHE A 670 31.69 -0.19 4.84
N LYS A 671 32.53 0.68 4.30
CA LYS A 671 33.97 0.71 4.53
C LYS A 671 34.32 0.94 6.00
N SER A 672 33.55 1.78 6.70
CA SER A 672 33.76 2.04 8.13
C SER A 672 33.65 0.80 9.01
N ARG A 673 32.98 -0.26 8.54
CA ARG A 673 32.78 -1.52 9.30
C ARG A 673 33.60 -2.70 8.79
N GLN A 674 34.23 -2.59 7.62
CA GLN A 674 35.15 -3.64 7.19
C GLN A 674 36.31 -3.88 8.16
N VAL A 675 36.69 -2.84 8.90
CA VAL A 675 37.77 -2.89 9.91
C VAL A 675 37.32 -3.55 11.21
N ASP A 676 36.04 -3.47 11.59
CA ASP A 676 35.51 -3.92 12.89
C ASP A 676 34.98 -5.38 12.89
N ILE A 677 34.80 -5.98 11.70
CA ILE A 677 34.27 -7.35 11.57
C ILE A 677 35.38 -8.41 11.70
N PHE A 678 36.66 -8.01 11.56
CA PHE A 678 37.83 -8.82 11.73
C PHE A 678 38.47 -8.60 13.10
#